data_4266df33995925b28eb2fea0d39ead8d
#
_entry.id   4266df33995925b28eb2fea0d39ead8d
#
_cell.length_a   1.000
_cell.length_b   1.000
_cell.length_c   1.000
_cell.angle_alpha   90.00
_cell.angle_beta   90.00
_cell.angle_gamma   90.00
#
_symmetry.space_group_name_H-M   'P 1'
#
loop_
_entity.id
_entity.type
_entity.pdbx_description
1 polymer ?
#
loop_
_entity_poly.entity_id
_entity_poly.type
_entity_poly.pdbx_seq_one_letter_code
_entity_poly.pdbx_strand_id
1 'polypeptide(L)'
;MLHKKWVIRQADKEAASAISEQFNIDPFLAFLLVSRGLTDDLAVQEFLHPGQALCAPEGFADMEAAAARLQQALDSGERICVYGDYDCDGVTATALLYSFLEAMGGNVIYYIPDRETEGYGLNKGAIDTLAAKGTGLIVTVDNGISSVDEAEYIYRLGMQLVVTDHHQVGEQLPRAEAVVNPHRTDNQLPFTNFCGVGVAFKLACCLYDGEPAELLEQFGDLVAIGTMGDLVPLVGENRALVQAGLRTLQEEPRPGVYALLQAAGAGEELSGTDVAFKLCPRINAAGRMDSALRALELLLAEDEETAAARARQLCDDNALRQELERKIIDDITAKLAADPTPLRQRVLVVAGEDYHPGVIGIVASHLVERYGKPTVVLDMKSDGTACGSARSIEGFDLYRAVAACSHVLTRFGGHPMAAGMGLAVADIPVFARAINAYAEKEYPRMPALQLHLDCKLSPAYLTLDLAENLQLLEPCGTDNPAALFGLFHLQLVSVSPLGAEGKHLRLEAEKKGRRLRIVQFGVKPEDFPYVPGDFIDCAVQISKNPYKGKVYLSVRAADVRRSGTDDDRYFNELYDYRAFLQNGTHQYPVYPDRQVCAAVYRFLKSRGGWNFGTEELYFALQKGATYGQVLVALKALHQAGLIRRGKSQIRLAQPAGKVDLEATPILRKLREGASLGE
;
A
#
# COMPACT_ATOMS: atom_id res chain seq x y z
N MET A 1 7.65 1.98 18.07
CA MET A 1 7.56 1.51 16.64
C MET A 1 6.73 0.25 16.61
N LEU A 2 5.98 0.00 15.53
CA LEU A 2 5.25 -1.26 15.37
C LEU A 2 6.25 -2.38 15.07
N HIS A 3 6.19 -3.48 15.85
CA HIS A 3 7.07 -4.62 15.63
C HIS A 3 6.56 -5.46 14.43
N LYS A 4 7.42 -5.66 13.44
CA LYS A 4 7.17 -6.49 12.26
C LYS A 4 7.97 -7.79 12.34
N LYS A 5 7.38 -8.88 11.88
CA LYS A 5 8.11 -10.15 11.72
C LYS A 5 8.98 -10.07 10.47
N TRP A 6 10.30 -10.17 10.63
CA TRP A 6 11.20 -10.19 9.48
C TRP A 6 11.29 -11.60 8.89
N VAL A 7 10.95 -11.71 7.61
CA VAL A 7 11.00 -12.95 6.85
C VAL A 7 12.11 -12.83 5.81
N ILE A 8 13.11 -13.71 5.88
CA ILE A 8 14.24 -13.69 4.96
C ILE A 8 13.99 -14.72 3.88
N ARG A 9 13.97 -14.27 2.62
CA ARG A 9 13.79 -15.15 1.47
C ARG A 9 14.97 -16.11 1.38
N GLN A 10 14.69 -17.30 0.87
CA GLN A 10 15.69 -18.34 0.58
C GLN A 10 15.87 -18.42 -0.93
N ALA A 11 17.09 -18.70 -1.38
CA ALA A 11 17.39 -18.95 -2.78
C ALA A 11 18.26 -20.18 -2.92
N ASP A 12 18.00 -20.95 -3.96
CA ASP A 12 18.88 -22.02 -4.40
C ASP A 12 20.12 -21.41 -5.04
N LYS A 13 21.27 -21.69 -4.44
CA LYS A 13 22.55 -21.13 -4.90
C LYS A 13 23.04 -21.78 -6.20
N GLU A 14 22.72 -23.04 -6.44
CA GLU A 14 23.09 -23.74 -7.67
C GLU A 14 22.29 -23.17 -8.84
N ALA A 15 20.98 -22.99 -8.67
CA ALA A 15 20.14 -22.32 -9.65
C ALA A 15 20.60 -20.87 -9.92
N ALA A 16 20.95 -20.12 -8.87
CA ALA A 16 21.48 -18.76 -9.02
C ALA A 16 22.81 -18.72 -9.80
N SER A 17 23.71 -19.69 -9.59
CA SER A 17 24.96 -19.77 -10.33
C SER A 17 24.71 -20.10 -11.81
N ALA A 18 23.81 -21.04 -12.10
CA ALA A 18 23.44 -21.40 -13.47
C ALA A 18 22.85 -20.21 -14.23
N ILE A 19 21.91 -19.47 -13.61
CA ILE A 19 21.33 -18.26 -14.20
C ILE A 19 22.38 -17.17 -14.42
N SER A 20 23.30 -16.98 -13.48
CA SER A 20 24.37 -15.99 -13.61
C SER A 20 25.26 -16.31 -14.82
N GLU A 21 25.66 -17.57 -15.01
CA GLU A 21 26.49 -18.02 -16.13
C GLU A 21 25.74 -17.91 -17.46
N GLN A 22 24.48 -18.38 -17.50
CA GLN A 22 23.67 -18.43 -18.72
C GLN A 22 23.33 -17.04 -19.25
N PHE A 23 22.94 -16.11 -18.39
CA PHE A 23 22.54 -14.76 -18.77
C PHE A 23 23.66 -13.73 -18.66
N ASN A 24 24.87 -14.17 -18.26
CA ASN A 24 26.03 -13.29 -18.05
C ASN A 24 25.71 -12.07 -17.17
N ILE A 25 25.01 -12.30 -16.06
CA ILE A 25 24.64 -11.27 -15.08
C ILE A 25 25.42 -11.46 -13.78
N ASP A 26 25.45 -10.41 -12.96
CA ASP A 26 26.09 -10.45 -11.64
C ASP A 26 25.53 -11.60 -10.78
N PRO A 27 26.37 -12.43 -10.14
CA PRO A 27 25.91 -13.57 -9.34
C PRO A 27 24.98 -13.19 -8.19
N PHE A 28 25.14 -11.99 -7.64
CA PHE A 28 24.24 -11.51 -6.58
C PHE A 28 22.88 -11.09 -7.14
N LEU A 29 22.84 -10.50 -8.34
CA LEU A 29 21.58 -10.22 -9.04
C LEU A 29 20.85 -11.53 -9.36
N ALA A 30 21.54 -12.54 -9.90
CA ALA A 30 20.96 -13.87 -10.15
C ALA A 30 20.39 -14.48 -8.85
N PHE A 31 21.12 -14.37 -7.74
CA PHE A 31 20.62 -14.79 -6.43
C PHE A 31 19.31 -14.07 -6.04
N LEU A 32 19.21 -12.77 -6.28
CA LEU A 32 17.99 -12.00 -5.99
C LEU A 32 16.81 -12.45 -6.87
N LEU A 33 17.04 -12.69 -8.16
CA LEU A 33 15.99 -13.19 -9.07
C LEU A 33 15.45 -14.55 -8.60
N VAL A 34 16.35 -15.50 -8.28
CA VAL A 34 15.97 -16.82 -7.76
C VAL A 34 15.25 -16.69 -6.40
N SER A 35 15.69 -15.81 -5.51
CA SER A 35 15.02 -15.57 -4.23
C SER A 35 13.60 -15.03 -4.37
N ARG A 36 13.28 -14.42 -5.52
CA ARG A 36 11.97 -13.90 -5.90
C ARG A 36 11.12 -14.90 -6.68
N GLY A 37 11.65 -16.11 -6.91
CA GLY A 37 10.93 -17.19 -7.60
C GLY A 37 11.17 -17.25 -9.11
N LEU A 38 12.06 -16.42 -9.66
CA LEU A 38 12.45 -16.47 -11.07
C LEU A 38 13.55 -17.55 -11.23
N THR A 39 13.11 -18.77 -11.51
CA THR A 39 14.00 -19.96 -11.51
C THR A 39 14.11 -20.64 -12.87
N ASP A 40 13.24 -20.32 -13.83
CA ASP A 40 13.31 -20.85 -15.18
C ASP A 40 13.84 -19.78 -16.18
N ASP A 41 14.42 -20.25 -17.25
CA ASP A 41 15.11 -19.41 -18.24
C ASP A 41 14.20 -18.39 -18.92
N LEU A 42 12.95 -18.78 -19.21
CA LEU A 42 12.00 -17.90 -19.88
C LEU A 42 11.61 -16.75 -18.96
N ALA A 43 11.26 -17.06 -17.71
CA ALA A 43 10.88 -16.04 -16.73
C ALA A 43 12.03 -15.05 -16.44
N VAL A 44 13.29 -15.55 -16.39
CA VAL A 44 14.48 -14.69 -16.22
C VAL A 44 14.71 -13.83 -17.46
N GLN A 45 14.58 -14.41 -18.67
CA GLN A 45 14.72 -13.67 -19.92
C GLN A 45 13.66 -12.56 -20.04
N GLU A 46 12.41 -12.87 -19.77
CA GLU A 46 11.31 -11.90 -19.79
C GLU A 46 11.50 -10.79 -18.74
N PHE A 47 12.04 -11.13 -17.57
CA PHE A 47 12.32 -10.14 -16.55
C PHE A 47 13.47 -9.19 -16.92
N LEU A 48 14.56 -9.72 -17.47
CA LEU A 48 15.74 -8.94 -17.85
C LEU A 48 15.55 -8.14 -19.14
N HIS A 49 14.77 -8.70 -20.06
CA HIS A 49 14.52 -8.11 -21.39
C HIS A 49 13.02 -7.98 -21.67
N PRO A 50 12.27 -7.25 -20.83
CA PRO A 50 10.85 -7.02 -21.04
C PRO A 50 10.67 -6.23 -22.35
N GLY A 51 9.68 -6.59 -23.15
CA GLY A 51 9.36 -5.93 -24.41
C GLY A 51 9.60 -6.77 -25.65
N GLN A 52 10.18 -7.99 -25.51
CA GLN A 52 10.22 -8.97 -26.62
C GLN A 52 8.93 -9.81 -26.73
N ALA A 53 8.00 -9.68 -25.76
CA ALA A 53 6.78 -10.48 -25.68
C ALA A 53 5.58 -9.66 -25.19
N LEU A 54 5.15 -8.67 -25.97
CA LEU A 54 3.78 -8.18 -25.83
C LEU A 54 2.86 -9.29 -26.35
N CYS A 55 1.91 -9.77 -25.52
CA CYS A 55 0.94 -10.76 -25.99
C CYS A 55 0.07 -10.17 -27.11
N ALA A 56 -0.27 -11.01 -28.06
CA ALA A 56 -1.13 -10.61 -29.17
C ALA A 56 -2.52 -10.22 -28.64
N PRO A 57 -3.10 -9.09 -29.09
CA PRO A 57 -4.43 -8.65 -28.67
C PRO A 57 -5.52 -9.70 -28.89
N GLU A 58 -5.40 -10.51 -29.93
CA GLU A 58 -6.34 -11.57 -30.30
C GLU A 58 -6.45 -12.69 -29.27
N GLY A 59 -5.53 -12.75 -28.32
CA GLY A 59 -5.63 -13.67 -27.18
C GLY A 59 -6.75 -13.32 -26.20
N PHE A 60 -7.26 -12.10 -26.21
CA PHE A 60 -8.46 -11.72 -25.44
C PHE A 60 -9.71 -12.18 -26.17
N ALA A 61 -10.62 -12.82 -25.45
CA ALA A 61 -11.97 -13.10 -25.96
C ALA A 61 -12.67 -11.79 -26.33
N ASP A 62 -13.40 -11.80 -27.45
CA ASP A 62 -14.14 -10.68 -28.05
C ASP A 62 -13.28 -9.46 -28.47
N MET A 63 -11.94 -9.51 -28.44
CA MET A 63 -11.10 -8.37 -28.84
C MET A 63 -11.32 -7.99 -30.31
N GLU A 64 -11.30 -8.96 -31.21
CA GLU A 64 -11.56 -8.75 -32.63
C GLU A 64 -12.99 -8.22 -32.89
N ALA A 65 -13.98 -8.70 -32.10
CA ALA A 65 -15.36 -8.21 -32.21
C ALA A 65 -15.46 -6.75 -31.72
N ALA A 66 -14.75 -6.40 -30.65
CA ALA A 66 -14.66 -5.02 -30.16
C ALA A 66 -14.02 -4.10 -31.20
N ALA A 67 -12.89 -4.51 -31.78
CA ALA A 67 -12.21 -3.75 -32.84
C ALA A 67 -13.10 -3.59 -34.09
N ALA A 68 -13.72 -4.66 -34.54
CA ALA A 68 -14.63 -4.61 -35.71
C ALA A 68 -15.83 -3.68 -35.45
N ARG A 69 -16.42 -3.70 -34.25
CA ARG A 69 -17.54 -2.80 -33.90
C ARG A 69 -17.11 -1.35 -33.87
N LEU A 70 -15.93 -1.06 -33.30
CA LEU A 70 -15.36 0.30 -33.31
C LEU A 70 -15.03 0.77 -34.71
N GLN A 71 -14.41 -0.06 -35.57
CA GLN A 71 -14.13 0.27 -36.96
C GLN A 71 -15.42 0.59 -37.73
N GLN A 72 -16.47 -0.19 -37.51
CA GLN A 72 -17.79 0.10 -38.11
C GLN A 72 -18.35 1.47 -37.67
N ALA A 73 -18.17 1.84 -36.38
CA ALA A 73 -18.62 3.16 -35.88
C ALA A 73 -17.78 4.29 -36.55
N LEU A 74 -16.48 4.12 -36.64
CA LEU A 74 -15.59 5.06 -37.34
C LEU A 74 -16.01 5.26 -38.80
N ASP A 75 -16.19 4.18 -39.56
CA ASP A 75 -16.54 4.21 -40.99
C ASP A 75 -17.91 4.86 -41.23
N SER A 76 -18.84 4.69 -40.32
CA SER A 76 -20.19 5.28 -40.42
C SER A 76 -20.32 6.70 -39.86
N GLY A 77 -19.28 7.23 -39.20
CA GLY A 77 -19.34 8.52 -38.50
C GLY A 77 -20.25 8.50 -37.29
N GLU A 78 -20.52 7.30 -36.72
CA GLU A 78 -21.33 7.13 -35.52
C GLU A 78 -20.67 7.82 -34.33
N ARG A 79 -21.47 8.44 -33.45
CA ARG A 79 -20.91 9.06 -32.24
C ARG A 79 -20.56 8.00 -31.24
N ILE A 80 -19.27 7.93 -30.88
CA ILE A 80 -18.68 7.04 -29.89
C ILE A 80 -18.48 7.81 -28.58
N CYS A 81 -18.88 7.24 -27.45
CA CYS A 81 -18.52 7.74 -26.13
C CYS A 81 -17.52 6.79 -25.46
N VAL A 82 -16.31 7.26 -25.16
CA VAL A 82 -15.40 6.59 -24.26
C VAL A 82 -15.81 6.89 -22.82
N TYR A 83 -16.30 5.88 -22.12
CA TYR A 83 -16.82 6.00 -20.76
C TYR A 83 -15.82 5.42 -19.75
N GLY A 84 -15.13 6.28 -19.02
CA GLY A 84 -14.06 5.88 -18.10
C GLY A 84 -14.47 5.80 -16.63
N ASP A 85 -13.47 5.64 -15.77
CA ASP A 85 -13.58 5.78 -14.32
C ASP A 85 -12.81 7.02 -13.83
N TYR A 86 -13.05 7.40 -12.58
CA TYR A 86 -12.55 8.65 -11.97
C TYR A 86 -11.14 8.54 -11.35
N ASP A 87 -10.53 7.36 -11.33
CA ASP A 87 -9.18 7.18 -10.80
C ASP A 87 -8.09 7.30 -11.88
N CYS A 88 -6.85 7.09 -11.48
CA CYS A 88 -5.69 7.28 -12.35
C CYS A 88 -5.72 6.35 -13.57
N ASP A 89 -6.15 5.10 -13.40
CA ASP A 89 -6.24 4.11 -14.48
C ASP A 89 -7.37 4.46 -15.43
N GLY A 90 -8.58 4.69 -14.93
CA GLY A 90 -9.73 5.07 -15.74
C GLY A 90 -9.50 6.38 -16.52
N VAL A 91 -8.88 7.38 -15.90
CA VAL A 91 -8.55 8.66 -16.55
C VAL A 91 -7.51 8.47 -17.68
N THR A 92 -6.44 7.69 -17.42
CA THR A 92 -5.41 7.44 -18.45
C THR A 92 -5.92 6.55 -19.57
N ALA A 93 -6.74 5.52 -19.25
CA ALA A 93 -7.41 4.69 -20.24
C ALA A 93 -8.35 5.50 -21.14
N THR A 94 -9.10 6.44 -20.52
CA THR A 94 -9.99 7.35 -21.27
C THR A 94 -9.17 8.26 -22.18
N ALA A 95 -8.11 8.87 -21.69
CA ALA A 95 -7.25 9.74 -22.47
C ALA A 95 -6.62 8.99 -23.66
N LEU A 96 -6.13 7.78 -23.44
CA LEU A 96 -5.54 6.94 -24.46
C LEU A 96 -6.56 6.62 -25.57
N LEU A 97 -7.68 5.99 -25.21
CA LEU A 97 -8.64 5.51 -26.20
C LEU A 97 -9.33 6.66 -26.93
N TYR A 98 -9.66 7.75 -26.21
CA TYR A 98 -10.22 8.97 -26.81
C TYR A 98 -9.27 9.54 -27.87
N SER A 99 -8.01 9.82 -27.49
CA SER A 99 -7.02 10.40 -28.42
C SER A 99 -6.73 9.49 -29.61
N PHE A 100 -6.68 8.18 -29.40
CA PHE A 100 -6.46 7.21 -30.47
C PHE A 100 -7.62 7.21 -31.48
N LEU A 101 -8.87 7.12 -31.01
CA LEU A 101 -10.05 7.12 -31.89
C LEU A 101 -10.26 8.47 -32.60
N GLU A 102 -9.94 9.59 -31.91
CA GLU A 102 -9.96 10.94 -32.50
C GLU A 102 -8.93 11.05 -33.65
N ALA A 103 -7.71 10.56 -33.44
CA ALA A 103 -6.66 10.52 -34.44
C ALA A 103 -7.05 9.67 -35.68
N MET A 104 -7.88 8.63 -35.45
CA MET A 104 -8.48 7.85 -36.56
C MET A 104 -9.63 8.58 -37.26
N GLY A 105 -9.97 9.82 -36.91
CA GLY A 105 -11.03 10.63 -37.51
C GLY A 105 -12.43 10.33 -36.96
N GLY A 106 -12.54 9.70 -35.77
CA GLY A 106 -13.79 9.34 -35.14
C GLY A 106 -14.57 10.55 -34.61
N ASN A 107 -15.91 10.46 -34.61
CA ASN A 107 -16.80 11.37 -33.91
C ASN A 107 -16.88 10.95 -32.43
N VAL A 108 -15.86 11.29 -31.63
CA VAL A 108 -15.65 10.76 -30.29
C VAL A 108 -15.94 11.81 -29.22
N ILE A 109 -16.60 11.39 -28.16
CA ILE A 109 -16.76 12.14 -26.92
C ILE A 109 -16.29 11.28 -25.76
N TYR A 110 -16.05 11.90 -24.60
CA TYR A 110 -15.72 11.16 -23.37
C TYR A 110 -16.72 11.45 -22.26
N TYR A 111 -16.78 10.55 -21.28
CA TYR A 111 -17.53 10.70 -20.05
C TYR A 111 -16.80 10.05 -18.89
N ILE A 112 -16.67 10.76 -17.79
CA ILE A 112 -16.19 10.20 -16.52
C ILE A 112 -17.24 10.49 -15.45
N PRO A 113 -17.75 9.48 -14.73
CA PRO A 113 -18.77 9.67 -13.69
C PRO A 113 -18.20 10.45 -12.51
N ASP A 114 -19.06 11.26 -11.87
CA ASP A 114 -18.72 11.89 -10.62
C ASP A 114 -18.78 10.89 -9.46
N ARG A 115 -17.67 10.79 -8.72
CA ARG A 115 -17.48 9.80 -7.65
C ARG A 115 -18.54 9.88 -6.55
N GLU A 116 -18.98 11.10 -6.16
CA GLU A 116 -19.85 11.29 -5.00
C GLU A 116 -21.32 11.17 -5.37
N THR A 117 -21.71 11.69 -6.52
CA THR A 117 -23.10 11.78 -6.96
C THR A 117 -23.56 10.61 -7.83
N GLU A 118 -22.64 10.03 -8.62
CA GLU A 118 -22.93 8.97 -9.58
C GLU A 118 -22.35 7.63 -9.17
N GLY A 119 -21.23 7.62 -8.42
CA GLY A 119 -20.57 6.41 -7.95
C GLY A 119 -19.63 5.81 -9.00
N TYR A 120 -19.39 4.50 -8.88
CA TYR A 120 -18.49 3.75 -9.77
C TYR A 120 -19.26 3.10 -10.90
N GLY A 121 -18.69 3.16 -12.13
CA GLY A 121 -19.16 2.47 -13.31
C GLY A 121 -20.34 3.16 -14.01
N LEU A 122 -21.00 2.41 -14.87
CA LEU A 122 -22.15 2.91 -15.64
C LEU A 122 -23.33 3.27 -14.72
N ASN A 123 -24.00 4.38 -15.01
CA ASN A 123 -25.21 4.78 -14.30
C ASN A 123 -26.28 5.31 -15.25
N LYS A 124 -27.56 5.15 -14.90
CA LYS A 124 -28.68 5.49 -15.80
C LYS A 124 -28.76 6.98 -16.13
N GLY A 125 -28.39 7.87 -15.21
CA GLY A 125 -28.38 9.32 -15.45
C GLY A 125 -27.35 9.74 -16.49
N ALA A 126 -26.15 9.18 -16.42
CA ALA A 126 -25.14 9.37 -17.44
C ALA A 126 -25.58 8.81 -18.80
N ILE A 127 -26.16 7.59 -18.82
CA ILE A 127 -26.67 6.95 -20.03
C ILE A 127 -27.75 7.81 -20.69
N ASP A 128 -28.71 8.37 -19.94
CA ASP A 128 -29.73 9.31 -20.46
C ASP A 128 -29.08 10.55 -21.07
N THR A 129 -28.06 11.09 -20.42
CA THR A 129 -27.30 12.25 -20.91
C THR A 129 -26.61 11.96 -22.23
N LEU A 130 -26.01 10.77 -22.36
CA LEU A 130 -25.33 10.32 -23.58
C LEU A 130 -26.31 10.06 -24.73
N ALA A 131 -27.48 9.45 -24.44
CA ALA A 131 -28.53 9.25 -25.40
C ALA A 131 -29.04 10.59 -25.94
N ALA A 132 -29.27 11.59 -25.07
CA ALA A 132 -29.67 12.94 -25.47
C ALA A 132 -28.64 13.67 -26.34
N LYS A 133 -27.35 13.33 -26.21
CA LYS A 133 -26.26 13.83 -27.06
C LYS A 133 -26.17 13.09 -28.41
N GLY A 134 -27.01 12.08 -28.65
CA GLY A 134 -27.02 11.29 -29.88
C GLY A 134 -25.84 10.30 -29.97
N THR A 135 -25.39 9.78 -28.86
CA THR A 135 -24.38 8.71 -28.80
C THR A 135 -24.99 7.43 -29.37
N GLY A 136 -24.30 6.76 -30.29
CA GLY A 136 -24.70 5.47 -30.84
C GLY A 136 -24.00 4.30 -30.17
N LEU A 137 -22.72 4.48 -29.84
CA LEU A 137 -21.87 3.47 -29.21
C LEU A 137 -21.23 4.01 -27.94
N ILE A 138 -21.37 3.27 -26.84
CA ILE A 138 -20.60 3.47 -25.60
C ILE A 138 -19.48 2.42 -25.56
N VAL A 139 -18.26 2.86 -25.31
CA VAL A 139 -17.11 1.99 -25.02
C VAL A 139 -16.65 2.28 -23.61
N THR A 140 -16.78 1.31 -22.70
CA THR A 140 -16.24 1.49 -21.35
C THR A 140 -14.76 1.19 -21.31
N VAL A 141 -14.02 1.90 -20.47
CA VAL A 141 -12.63 1.61 -20.12
C VAL A 141 -12.49 1.62 -18.60
N ASP A 142 -11.89 0.57 -18.06
CA ASP A 142 -11.68 0.39 -16.61
C ASP A 142 -12.98 0.26 -15.79
N ASN A 143 -14.06 -0.09 -16.41
CA ASN A 143 -15.35 -0.37 -15.78
C ASN A 143 -16.29 -1.13 -16.70
N GLY A 144 -17.45 -1.54 -16.18
CA GLY A 144 -18.54 -2.07 -16.99
C GLY A 144 -18.78 -3.57 -16.85
N ILE A 145 -17.82 -4.38 -16.40
CA ILE A 145 -17.96 -5.85 -16.32
C ILE A 145 -19.12 -6.29 -15.40
N SER A 146 -19.46 -5.50 -14.40
CA SER A 146 -20.54 -5.78 -13.45
C SER A 146 -21.86 -5.09 -13.79
N SER A 147 -21.91 -4.26 -14.85
CA SER A 147 -23.03 -3.37 -15.20
C SER A 147 -24.13 -4.04 -16.04
N VAL A 148 -24.67 -5.16 -15.55
CA VAL A 148 -25.66 -5.97 -16.29
C VAL A 148 -26.98 -5.19 -16.55
N ASP A 149 -27.51 -4.53 -15.54
CA ASP A 149 -28.78 -3.78 -15.65
C ASP A 149 -28.62 -2.51 -16.48
N GLU A 150 -27.49 -1.84 -16.38
CA GLU A 150 -27.14 -0.63 -17.14
C GLU A 150 -26.95 -0.98 -18.62
N ALA A 151 -26.33 -2.11 -18.93
CA ALA A 151 -26.18 -2.63 -20.28
C ALA A 151 -27.56 -2.81 -20.95
N GLU A 152 -28.49 -3.49 -20.30
CA GLU A 152 -29.87 -3.63 -20.79
C GLU A 152 -30.58 -2.27 -20.96
N TYR A 153 -30.23 -1.27 -20.12
CA TYR A 153 -30.80 0.07 -20.24
C TYR A 153 -30.25 0.80 -21.47
N ILE A 154 -28.95 0.66 -21.81
CA ILE A 154 -28.30 1.20 -23.01
C ILE A 154 -29.03 0.71 -24.26
N TYR A 155 -29.27 -0.60 -24.39
CA TYR A 155 -29.98 -1.17 -25.55
C TYR A 155 -31.43 -0.72 -25.66
N ARG A 156 -32.11 -0.51 -24.53
CA ARG A 156 -33.51 0.03 -24.55
C ARG A 156 -33.60 1.46 -25.12
N LEU A 157 -32.52 2.23 -24.98
CA LEU A 157 -32.41 3.57 -25.55
C LEU A 157 -31.89 3.58 -27.00
N GLY A 158 -31.64 2.41 -27.60
CA GLY A 158 -31.19 2.25 -28.98
C GLY A 158 -29.70 2.47 -29.21
N MET A 159 -28.90 2.55 -28.15
CA MET A 159 -27.46 2.58 -28.19
C MET A 159 -26.88 1.18 -28.09
N GLN A 160 -25.60 1.01 -28.44
CA GLN A 160 -24.82 -0.23 -28.29
C GLN A 160 -23.67 -0.03 -27.30
N LEU A 161 -23.12 -1.17 -26.83
CA LEU A 161 -22.10 -1.20 -25.81
C LEU A 161 -20.93 -2.10 -26.21
N VAL A 162 -19.72 -1.62 -26.02
CA VAL A 162 -18.50 -2.43 -25.95
C VAL A 162 -17.91 -2.25 -24.53
N VAL A 163 -17.61 -3.34 -23.86
CA VAL A 163 -17.01 -3.30 -22.52
C VAL A 163 -15.53 -3.64 -22.60
N THR A 164 -14.67 -2.75 -22.07
CA THR A 164 -13.28 -3.09 -21.76
C THR A 164 -13.04 -2.82 -20.29
N ASP A 165 -12.64 -3.85 -19.55
CA ASP A 165 -12.50 -3.80 -18.11
C ASP A 165 -11.45 -4.84 -17.67
N HIS A 166 -10.92 -4.70 -16.47
CA HIS A 166 -9.97 -5.64 -15.88
C HIS A 166 -10.41 -6.15 -14.50
N HIS A 167 -11.53 -5.65 -14.00
CA HIS A 167 -12.06 -6.10 -12.71
C HIS A 167 -12.58 -7.55 -12.79
N GLN A 168 -12.78 -8.17 -11.61
CA GLN A 168 -13.22 -9.56 -11.52
C GLN A 168 -14.56 -9.77 -12.20
N VAL A 169 -14.62 -10.82 -13.01
CA VAL A 169 -15.84 -11.20 -13.73
C VAL A 169 -16.86 -11.79 -12.76
N GLY A 170 -18.09 -11.28 -12.82
CA GLY A 170 -19.22 -11.79 -12.03
C GLY A 170 -19.79 -13.09 -12.61
N GLU A 171 -20.92 -13.54 -12.01
CA GLU A 171 -21.63 -14.75 -12.49
C GLU A 171 -22.24 -14.57 -13.89
N GLN A 172 -22.56 -13.33 -14.26
CA GLN A 172 -23.17 -12.97 -15.53
C GLN A 172 -22.44 -11.82 -16.18
N LEU A 173 -22.11 -11.97 -17.47
CA LEU A 173 -21.57 -10.88 -18.28
C LEU A 173 -22.68 -9.89 -18.68
N PRO A 174 -22.36 -8.59 -18.79
CA PRO A 174 -23.29 -7.60 -19.33
C PRO A 174 -23.56 -7.88 -20.82
N ARG A 175 -24.75 -7.54 -21.30
CA ARG A 175 -25.07 -7.57 -22.71
C ARG A 175 -24.26 -6.49 -23.44
N ALA A 176 -23.41 -6.89 -24.37
CA ALA A 176 -22.59 -5.97 -25.17
C ALA A 176 -22.30 -6.59 -26.54
N GLU A 177 -21.86 -5.78 -27.51
CA GLU A 177 -21.35 -6.25 -28.80
C GLU A 177 -20.03 -7.03 -28.58
N ALA A 178 -19.26 -6.64 -27.56
CA ALA A 178 -18.05 -7.31 -27.14
C ALA A 178 -17.79 -7.02 -25.65
N VAL A 179 -17.22 -8.02 -24.94
CA VAL A 179 -16.78 -7.86 -23.53
C VAL A 179 -15.33 -8.29 -23.42
N VAL A 180 -14.42 -7.34 -23.43
CA VAL A 180 -12.98 -7.58 -23.33
C VAL A 180 -12.55 -7.45 -21.87
N ASN A 181 -12.10 -8.57 -21.28
CA ASN A 181 -11.63 -8.58 -19.91
C ASN A 181 -10.60 -9.72 -19.73
N PRO A 182 -9.41 -9.45 -19.16
CA PRO A 182 -8.34 -10.45 -19.02
C PRO A 182 -8.68 -11.60 -18.07
N HIS A 183 -9.67 -11.44 -17.19
CA HIS A 183 -10.09 -12.45 -16.23
C HIS A 183 -11.19 -13.40 -16.74
N ARG A 184 -11.60 -13.28 -17.98
CA ARG A 184 -12.51 -14.23 -18.60
C ARG A 184 -11.82 -15.60 -18.80
N THR A 185 -12.56 -16.67 -18.54
CA THR A 185 -12.02 -18.05 -18.59
C THR A 185 -11.82 -18.58 -20.01
N ASP A 186 -12.39 -17.92 -21.01
CA ASP A 186 -12.28 -18.25 -22.44
C ASP A 186 -11.16 -17.50 -23.17
N ASN A 187 -10.38 -16.66 -22.48
CA ASN A 187 -9.17 -16.06 -23.00
C ASN A 187 -8.07 -17.08 -23.31
N GLN A 188 -7.22 -16.75 -24.28
CA GLN A 188 -5.98 -17.48 -24.61
C GLN A 188 -4.74 -16.61 -24.30
N LEU A 189 -4.70 -16.02 -23.12
CA LEU A 189 -3.66 -15.10 -22.71
C LEU A 189 -2.61 -15.79 -21.86
N PRO A 190 -1.31 -15.57 -22.11
CA PRO A 190 -0.24 -16.00 -21.21
C PRO A 190 -0.15 -15.12 -19.94
N PHE A 191 -0.71 -13.90 -19.97
CA PHE A 191 -0.70 -12.92 -18.91
C PHE A 191 -2.08 -12.28 -18.76
N THR A 192 -2.60 -12.17 -17.51
CA THR A 192 -3.98 -11.73 -17.24
C THR A 192 -4.08 -10.56 -16.26
N ASN A 193 -2.98 -10.09 -15.71
CA ASN A 193 -2.99 -9.05 -14.68
C ASN A 193 -2.92 -7.61 -15.25
N PHE A 194 -3.58 -7.36 -16.38
CA PHE A 194 -3.66 -6.02 -16.94
C PHE A 194 -4.50 -5.09 -16.06
N CYS A 195 -4.21 -3.80 -16.10
CA CYS A 195 -5.09 -2.71 -15.63
C CYS A 195 -5.95 -2.19 -16.80
N GLY A 196 -6.88 -1.27 -16.53
CA GLY A 196 -7.81 -0.73 -17.51
C GLY A 196 -7.11 -0.06 -18.70
N VAL A 197 -6.08 0.77 -18.46
CA VAL A 197 -5.29 1.37 -19.53
C VAL A 197 -4.51 0.34 -20.36
N GLY A 198 -4.07 -0.75 -19.73
CA GLY A 198 -3.44 -1.86 -20.42
C GLY A 198 -4.39 -2.57 -21.39
N VAL A 199 -5.63 -2.81 -20.98
CA VAL A 199 -6.69 -3.38 -21.85
C VAL A 199 -7.05 -2.40 -22.98
N ALA A 200 -7.20 -1.10 -22.67
CA ALA A 200 -7.46 -0.07 -23.67
C ALA A 200 -6.31 0.04 -24.70
N PHE A 201 -5.06 -0.08 -24.26
CA PHE A 201 -3.90 -0.14 -25.14
C PHE A 201 -3.94 -1.37 -26.06
N LYS A 202 -4.31 -2.54 -25.56
CA LYS A 202 -4.47 -3.75 -26.39
C LYS A 202 -5.57 -3.58 -27.45
N LEU A 203 -6.67 -2.93 -27.09
CA LEU A 203 -7.73 -2.62 -28.05
C LEU A 203 -7.23 -1.64 -29.14
N ALA A 204 -6.47 -0.63 -28.75
CA ALA A 204 -5.83 0.27 -29.72
C ALA A 204 -4.86 -0.47 -30.66
N CYS A 205 -4.04 -1.40 -30.10
CA CYS A 205 -3.17 -2.25 -30.93
C CYS A 205 -3.95 -3.13 -31.93
N CYS A 206 -5.11 -3.65 -31.54
CA CYS A 206 -5.95 -4.46 -32.43
C CYS A 206 -6.59 -3.65 -33.57
N LEU A 207 -6.81 -2.36 -33.34
CA LEU A 207 -7.36 -1.43 -34.35
C LEU A 207 -6.27 -0.79 -35.24
N TYR A 208 -5.03 -0.78 -34.79
CA TYR A 208 -3.93 -0.12 -35.49
C TYR A 208 -3.29 -1.04 -36.53
N ASP A 209 -3.13 -0.54 -37.74
CA ASP A 209 -2.50 -1.29 -38.85
C ASP A 209 -0.96 -1.11 -38.90
N GLY A 210 -0.34 -0.97 -37.72
CA GLY A 210 1.10 -0.79 -37.54
C GLY A 210 1.65 -1.60 -36.40
N GLU A 211 2.89 -1.31 -36.02
CA GLU A 211 3.56 -2.01 -34.91
C GLU A 211 3.14 -1.47 -33.54
N PRO A 212 2.87 -2.32 -32.55
CA PRO A 212 2.53 -1.87 -31.19
C PRO A 212 3.58 -0.95 -30.54
N ALA A 213 4.85 -1.03 -30.98
CA ALA A 213 5.91 -0.16 -30.51
C ALA A 213 5.67 1.31 -30.85
N GLU A 214 5.09 1.62 -32.03
CA GLU A 214 4.76 2.99 -32.42
C GLU A 214 3.68 3.59 -31.51
N LEU A 215 2.69 2.79 -31.10
CA LEU A 215 1.68 3.22 -30.13
C LEU A 215 2.28 3.41 -28.73
N LEU A 216 3.29 2.63 -28.33
CA LEU A 216 4.01 2.84 -27.07
C LEU A 216 4.85 4.12 -27.07
N GLU A 217 5.41 4.51 -28.19
CA GLU A 217 6.07 5.82 -28.32
C GLU A 217 5.07 6.96 -28.12
N GLN A 218 3.85 6.82 -28.64
CA GLN A 218 2.81 7.84 -28.57
C GLN A 218 2.04 7.86 -27.24
N PHE A 219 1.73 6.71 -26.66
CA PHE A 219 0.85 6.56 -25.49
C PHE A 219 1.51 5.90 -24.28
N GLY A 220 2.79 5.57 -24.36
CA GLY A 220 3.51 4.87 -23.30
C GLY A 220 3.50 5.60 -21.96
N ASP A 221 3.51 6.93 -21.97
CA ASP A 221 3.39 7.77 -20.79
C ASP A 221 2.05 7.51 -20.05
N LEU A 222 0.93 7.45 -20.76
CA LEU A 222 -0.38 7.14 -20.17
C LEU A 222 -0.43 5.70 -19.66
N VAL A 223 0.09 4.74 -20.45
CA VAL A 223 0.12 3.33 -20.06
C VAL A 223 0.94 3.13 -18.79
N ALA A 224 2.12 3.79 -18.67
CA ALA A 224 2.93 3.69 -17.46
C ALA A 224 2.24 4.33 -16.24
N ILE A 225 1.63 5.51 -16.41
CA ILE A 225 0.95 6.22 -15.32
C ILE A 225 -0.25 5.40 -14.79
N GLY A 226 -1.14 4.90 -15.66
CA GLY A 226 -2.30 4.12 -15.25
C GLY A 226 -1.89 2.79 -14.61
N THR A 227 -0.97 2.04 -15.24
CA THR A 227 -0.49 0.76 -14.69
C THR A 227 0.15 0.93 -13.29
N MET A 228 0.93 1.99 -13.09
CA MET A 228 1.51 2.30 -11.77
C MET A 228 0.45 2.81 -10.79
N GLY A 229 -0.60 3.48 -11.28
CA GLY A 229 -1.68 4.07 -10.50
C GLY A 229 -2.65 3.04 -9.93
N ASP A 230 -2.94 2.00 -10.69
CA ASP A 230 -3.86 0.92 -10.30
C ASP A 230 -3.21 -0.13 -9.37
N LEU A 231 -1.88 -0.10 -9.23
CA LEU A 231 -1.13 -1.02 -8.36
C LEU A 231 -1.24 -2.50 -8.78
N VAL A 232 -1.52 -2.81 -10.03
CA VAL A 232 -1.47 -4.19 -10.56
C VAL A 232 -0.05 -4.78 -10.46
N PRO A 233 0.09 -6.12 -10.45
CA PRO A 233 1.39 -6.77 -10.44
C PRO A 233 2.35 -6.25 -11.50
N LEU A 234 3.50 -5.71 -11.08
CA LEU A 234 4.52 -5.14 -11.99
C LEU A 234 5.51 -6.22 -12.45
N VAL A 235 4.95 -7.25 -13.06
CA VAL A 235 5.64 -8.42 -13.60
C VAL A 235 5.16 -8.68 -15.03
N GLY A 236 5.83 -9.55 -15.77
CA GLY A 236 5.44 -9.93 -17.13
C GLY A 236 5.23 -8.71 -18.02
N GLU A 237 4.11 -8.66 -18.71
CA GLU A 237 3.82 -7.60 -19.69
C GLU A 237 3.60 -6.22 -19.05
N ASN A 238 3.02 -6.12 -17.86
CA ASN A 238 2.90 -4.84 -17.16
C ASN A 238 4.28 -4.21 -16.91
N ARG A 239 5.29 -5.01 -16.54
CA ARG A 239 6.66 -4.53 -16.39
C ARG A 239 7.22 -4.01 -17.72
N ALA A 240 6.97 -4.72 -18.83
CA ALA A 240 7.39 -4.32 -20.16
C ALA A 240 6.77 -2.97 -20.57
N LEU A 241 5.47 -2.85 -20.39
CA LEU A 241 4.70 -1.64 -20.69
C LEU A 241 5.17 -0.44 -19.88
N VAL A 242 5.34 -0.61 -18.56
CA VAL A 242 5.83 0.47 -17.67
C VAL A 242 7.26 0.84 -18.01
N GLN A 243 8.14 -0.12 -18.33
CA GLN A 243 9.52 0.18 -18.71
C GLN A 243 9.59 0.98 -20.02
N ALA A 244 8.76 0.63 -21.01
CA ALA A 244 8.64 1.40 -22.25
C ALA A 244 8.09 2.81 -21.99
N GLY A 245 7.01 2.90 -21.22
CA GLY A 245 6.38 4.18 -20.89
C GLY A 245 7.24 5.09 -20.02
N LEU A 246 8.11 4.57 -19.16
CA LEU A 246 9.09 5.38 -18.43
C LEU A 246 10.11 6.03 -19.38
N ARG A 247 10.44 5.39 -20.50
CA ARG A 247 11.27 6.00 -21.56
C ARG A 247 10.53 7.14 -22.24
N THR A 248 9.26 6.94 -22.65
CA THR A 248 8.42 8.00 -23.20
C THR A 248 8.29 9.18 -22.22
N LEU A 249 8.05 8.90 -20.93
CA LEU A 249 8.00 9.93 -19.89
C LEU A 249 9.30 10.73 -19.74
N GLN A 250 10.45 10.08 -19.97
CA GLN A 250 11.77 10.69 -19.84
C GLN A 250 12.16 11.50 -21.09
N GLU A 251 11.83 11.00 -22.27
CA GLU A 251 12.31 11.53 -23.56
C GLU A 251 11.32 12.53 -24.15
N GLU A 252 10.05 12.17 -24.30
CA GLU A 252 9.04 12.98 -24.99
C GLU A 252 7.65 12.85 -24.33
N PRO A 253 7.47 13.27 -23.05
CA PRO A 253 6.16 13.24 -22.44
C PRO A 253 5.21 14.25 -23.11
N ARG A 254 3.91 13.90 -23.17
CA ARG A 254 2.89 14.86 -23.64
C ARG A 254 2.86 16.14 -22.83
N PRO A 255 2.38 17.29 -23.38
CA PRO A 255 2.44 18.60 -22.72
C PRO A 255 1.85 18.59 -21.29
N GLY A 256 0.68 17.96 -21.09
CA GLY A 256 0.06 17.87 -19.77
C GLY A 256 0.87 17.09 -18.75
N VAL A 257 1.46 15.97 -19.16
CA VAL A 257 2.32 15.15 -18.28
C VAL A 257 3.63 15.89 -17.97
N TYR A 258 4.24 16.55 -18.95
CA TYR A 258 5.41 17.37 -18.72
C TYR A 258 5.13 18.48 -17.69
N ALA A 259 4.03 19.21 -17.86
CA ALA A 259 3.63 20.26 -16.92
C ALA A 259 3.41 19.71 -15.50
N LEU A 260 2.82 18.51 -15.38
CA LEU A 260 2.61 17.85 -14.09
C LEU A 260 3.92 17.42 -13.43
N LEU A 261 4.88 16.88 -14.19
CA LEU A 261 6.23 16.54 -13.73
C LEU A 261 6.94 17.77 -13.15
N GLN A 262 6.90 18.88 -13.87
CA GLN A 262 7.50 20.15 -13.43
C GLN A 262 6.81 20.66 -12.15
N ALA A 263 5.48 20.72 -12.12
CA ALA A 263 4.72 21.18 -10.96
C ALA A 263 4.90 20.26 -9.73
N ALA A 264 5.10 18.96 -9.94
CA ALA A 264 5.35 17.97 -8.90
C ALA A 264 6.80 17.96 -8.39
N GLY A 265 7.72 18.71 -9.01
CA GLY A 265 9.14 18.71 -8.67
C GLY A 265 9.81 17.35 -8.93
N ALA A 266 9.50 16.73 -10.06
CA ALA A 266 10.19 15.52 -10.50
C ALA A 266 11.64 15.85 -10.91
N GLY A 267 12.55 14.89 -10.67
CA GLY A 267 13.96 15.04 -11.06
C GLY A 267 14.16 14.82 -12.57
N GLU A 268 15.41 15.01 -13.02
CA GLU A 268 15.77 14.76 -14.42
C GLU A 268 15.73 13.26 -14.77
N GLU A 269 16.04 12.37 -13.84
CA GLU A 269 15.91 10.92 -14.01
C GLU A 269 14.61 10.47 -13.34
N LEU A 270 13.67 9.97 -14.13
CA LEU A 270 12.37 9.47 -13.66
C LEU A 270 12.44 7.98 -13.34
N SER A 271 11.89 7.64 -12.18
CA SER A 271 11.72 6.25 -11.74
C SER A 271 10.23 5.87 -11.63
N GLY A 272 9.91 4.59 -11.59
CA GLY A 272 8.56 4.13 -11.25
C GLY A 272 8.05 4.71 -9.92
N THR A 273 8.96 4.92 -8.96
CA THR A 273 8.64 5.58 -7.68
C THR A 273 8.16 7.03 -7.88
N ASP A 274 8.76 7.78 -8.81
CA ASP A 274 8.31 9.16 -9.10
C ASP A 274 6.92 9.16 -9.71
N VAL A 275 6.62 8.25 -10.63
CA VAL A 275 5.28 8.07 -11.18
C VAL A 275 4.28 7.75 -10.09
N ALA A 276 4.53 6.71 -9.29
CA ALA A 276 3.61 6.23 -8.25
C ALA A 276 3.36 7.26 -7.12
N PHE A 277 4.36 8.08 -6.75
CA PHE A 277 4.25 9.00 -5.59
C PHE A 277 4.16 10.48 -5.96
N LYS A 278 4.47 10.86 -7.20
CA LYS A 278 4.36 12.25 -7.64
C LYS A 278 3.21 12.46 -8.64
N LEU A 279 3.04 11.60 -9.66
CA LEU A 279 2.00 11.78 -10.67
C LEU A 279 0.66 11.18 -10.25
N CYS A 280 0.61 9.87 -10.00
CA CYS A 280 -0.65 9.17 -9.68
C CYS A 280 -1.45 9.80 -8.52
N PRO A 281 -0.83 10.25 -7.40
CA PRO A 281 -1.60 10.87 -6.33
C PRO A 281 -2.25 12.20 -6.70
N ARG A 282 -1.69 12.96 -7.65
CA ARG A 282 -2.25 14.22 -8.14
C ARG A 282 -3.42 13.98 -9.09
N ILE A 283 -3.28 13.01 -10.00
CA ILE A 283 -4.37 12.57 -10.89
C ILE A 283 -5.54 12.04 -10.04
N ASN A 284 -5.25 11.13 -9.11
CA ASN A 284 -6.26 10.59 -8.19
C ASN A 284 -6.92 11.64 -7.29
N ALA A 285 -6.23 12.73 -6.97
CA ALA A 285 -6.76 13.78 -6.11
C ALA A 285 -7.90 14.54 -6.79
N ALA A 286 -7.86 14.75 -8.10
CA ALA A 286 -8.92 15.41 -8.86
C ALA A 286 -10.27 14.73 -8.64
N GLY A 287 -10.36 13.40 -8.85
CA GLY A 287 -11.58 12.62 -8.65
C GLY A 287 -11.98 12.41 -7.18
N ARG A 288 -11.13 12.81 -6.22
CA ARG A 288 -11.45 12.74 -4.79
C ARG A 288 -11.93 14.07 -4.21
N MET A 289 -11.47 15.19 -4.78
CA MET A 289 -11.72 16.55 -4.24
C MET A 289 -12.80 17.29 -5.01
N ASP A 290 -12.94 17.01 -6.32
CA ASP A 290 -13.93 17.65 -7.18
C ASP A 290 -14.27 16.74 -8.37
N SER A 291 -13.61 16.92 -9.52
CA SER A 291 -13.93 16.19 -10.74
C SER A 291 -12.65 15.62 -11.42
N ALA A 292 -12.69 14.34 -11.72
CA ALA A 292 -11.65 13.67 -12.48
C ALA A 292 -11.50 14.23 -13.92
N LEU A 293 -12.49 14.96 -14.43
CA LEU A 293 -12.38 15.65 -15.71
C LEU A 293 -11.20 16.63 -15.77
N ARG A 294 -10.80 17.24 -14.64
CA ARG A 294 -9.59 18.10 -14.59
C ARG A 294 -8.32 17.34 -14.91
N ALA A 295 -8.23 16.11 -14.44
CA ALA A 295 -7.09 15.26 -14.75
C ALA A 295 -7.10 14.81 -16.21
N LEU A 296 -8.26 14.43 -16.74
CA LEU A 296 -8.42 14.11 -18.16
C LEU A 296 -8.07 15.30 -19.06
N GLU A 297 -8.59 16.51 -18.77
CA GLU A 297 -8.29 17.73 -19.49
C GLU A 297 -6.79 18.10 -19.46
N LEU A 298 -6.09 17.79 -18.35
CA LEU A 298 -4.63 17.91 -18.31
C LEU A 298 -3.96 16.96 -19.28
N LEU A 299 -4.35 15.67 -19.28
CA LEU A 299 -3.74 14.65 -20.13
C LEU A 299 -4.02 14.86 -21.63
N LEU A 300 -5.12 15.55 -21.96
CA LEU A 300 -5.53 15.91 -23.32
C LEU A 300 -5.07 17.32 -23.73
N ALA A 301 -4.38 18.08 -22.87
CA ALA A 301 -3.94 19.43 -23.19
C ALA A 301 -2.87 19.42 -24.29
N GLU A 302 -3.09 20.25 -25.33
CA GLU A 302 -2.19 20.38 -26.47
C GLU A 302 -1.23 21.55 -26.35
N ASP A 303 -1.58 22.57 -25.56
CA ASP A 303 -0.77 23.77 -25.36
C ASP A 303 -0.22 23.87 -23.94
N GLU A 304 0.97 24.52 -23.80
CA GLU A 304 1.69 24.64 -22.54
C GLU A 304 0.96 25.49 -21.50
N GLU A 305 0.19 26.49 -21.91
CA GLU A 305 -0.52 27.40 -20.97
C GLU A 305 -1.65 26.66 -20.25
N THR A 306 -2.49 25.96 -21.04
CA THR A 306 -3.58 25.09 -20.52
C THR A 306 -2.99 23.99 -19.65
N ALA A 307 -1.95 23.28 -20.12
CA ALA A 307 -1.26 22.23 -19.38
C ALA A 307 -0.73 22.72 -18.02
N ALA A 308 -0.03 23.85 -18.02
CA ALA A 308 0.51 24.42 -16.79
C ALA A 308 -0.58 24.89 -15.81
N ALA A 309 -1.70 25.41 -16.32
CA ALA A 309 -2.83 25.80 -15.48
C ALA A 309 -3.49 24.59 -14.82
N ARG A 310 -3.77 23.53 -15.59
CA ARG A 310 -4.36 22.27 -15.08
C ARG A 310 -3.42 21.54 -14.12
N ALA A 311 -2.12 21.47 -14.42
CA ALA A 311 -1.14 20.84 -13.53
C ALA A 311 -1.09 21.51 -12.15
N ARG A 312 -1.18 22.85 -12.10
CA ARG A 312 -1.28 23.59 -10.82
C ARG A 312 -2.55 23.23 -10.06
N GLN A 313 -3.71 23.16 -10.74
CA GLN A 313 -4.98 22.75 -10.10
C GLN A 313 -4.87 21.36 -9.46
N LEU A 314 -4.28 20.38 -10.16
CA LEU A 314 -4.09 19.03 -9.62
C LEU A 314 -3.13 19.02 -8.42
N CYS A 315 -2.11 19.87 -8.41
CA CYS A 315 -1.23 20.04 -7.25
C CYS A 315 -1.99 20.62 -6.05
N ASP A 316 -2.86 21.61 -6.28
CA ASP A 316 -3.70 22.22 -5.24
C ASP A 316 -4.72 21.22 -4.68
N ASP A 317 -5.40 20.45 -5.54
CA ASP A 317 -6.31 19.37 -5.14
C ASP A 317 -5.59 18.32 -4.27
N ASN A 318 -4.37 17.92 -4.68
CA ASN A 318 -3.58 16.98 -3.89
C ASN A 318 -3.10 17.59 -2.56
N ALA A 319 -2.77 18.86 -2.51
CA ALA A 319 -2.41 19.55 -1.26
C ALA A 319 -3.62 19.62 -0.31
N LEU A 320 -4.81 19.93 -0.83
CA LEU A 320 -6.06 19.92 -0.06
C LEU A 320 -6.36 18.51 0.49
N ARG A 321 -6.25 17.49 -0.35
CA ARG A 321 -6.43 16.10 0.07
C ARG A 321 -5.48 15.72 1.22
N GLN A 322 -4.17 16.10 1.13
CA GLN A 322 -3.19 15.85 2.17
C GLN A 322 -3.50 16.61 3.47
N GLU A 323 -4.02 17.82 3.37
CA GLU A 323 -4.44 18.59 4.54
C GLU A 323 -5.64 17.94 5.26
N LEU A 324 -6.66 17.52 4.51
CA LEU A 324 -7.82 16.80 5.05
C LEU A 324 -7.40 15.48 5.70
N GLU A 325 -6.54 14.71 5.04
CA GLU A 325 -5.98 13.47 5.56
C GLU A 325 -5.28 13.69 6.90
N ARG A 326 -4.41 14.70 6.99
CA ARG A 326 -3.71 15.05 8.21
C ARG A 326 -4.68 15.44 9.32
N LYS A 327 -5.69 16.29 9.04
CA LYS A 327 -6.71 16.68 10.01
C LYS A 327 -7.45 15.48 10.59
N ILE A 328 -7.87 14.55 9.74
CA ILE A 328 -8.56 13.33 10.16
C ILE A 328 -7.64 12.45 11.02
N ILE A 329 -6.38 12.25 10.61
CA ILE A 329 -5.40 11.46 11.38
C ILE A 329 -5.13 12.09 12.74
N ASP A 330 -5.00 13.41 12.82
CA ASP A 330 -4.74 14.14 14.07
C ASP A 330 -5.94 14.00 15.02
N ASP A 331 -7.18 14.15 14.53
CA ASP A 331 -8.40 13.97 15.32
C ASP A 331 -8.52 12.52 15.84
N ILE A 332 -8.36 11.52 14.98
CA ILE A 332 -8.38 10.11 15.39
C ILE A 332 -7.28 9.83 16.43
N THR A 333 -6.08 10.37 16.23
CA THR A 333 -4.97 10.19 17.17
C THR A 333 -5.27 10.81 18.53
N ALA A 334 -5.90 11.97 18.57
CA ALA A 334 -6.35 12.62 19.80
C ALA A 334 -7.43 11.80 20.52
N LYS A 335 -8.43 11.28 19.79
CA LYS A 335 -9.47 10.39 20.32
C LYS A 335 -8.88 9.11 20.93
N LEU A 336 -7.98 8.46 20.21
CA LEU A 336 -7.29 7.25 20.67
C LEU A 336 -6.34 7.52 21.85
N ALA A 337 -5.79 8.72 21.95
CA ALA A 337 -5.00 9.13 23.13
C ALA A 337 -5.88 9.40 24.34
N ALA A 338 -7.10 9.90 24.17
CA ALA A 338 -8.09 10.10 25.22
C ALA A 338 -8.67 8.76 25.71
N ASP A 339 -9.08 7.89 24.77
CA ASP A 339 -9.55 6.53 25.04
C ASP A 339 -8.77 5.51 24.20
N PRO A 340 -7.82 4.78 24.77
CA PRO A 340 -7.04 3.77 24.07
C PRO A 340 -7.75 2.41 23.93
N THR A 341 -8.99 2.27 24.38
CA THR A 341 -9.75 1.01 24.32
C THR A 341 -9.83 0.42 22.91
N PRO A 342 -10.10 1.21 21.84
CA PRO A 342 -10.11 0.66 20.48
C PRO A 342 -8.77 0.07 20.03
N LEU A 343 -7.64 0.58 20.54
CA LEU A 343 -6.32 0.04 20.22
C LEU A 343 -6.09 -1.37 20.81
N ARG A 344 -6.89 -1.81 21.78
CA ARG A 344 -6.79 -3.16 22.35
C ARG A 344 -7.57 -4.17 21.53
N GLN A 345 -8.52 -3.72 20.72
CA GLN A 345 -9.36 -4.55 19.86
C GLN A 345 -8.54 -5.14 18.69
N ARG A 346 -9.04 -6.23 18.09
CA ARG A 346 -8.42 -6.92 16.93
C ARG A 346 -8.58 -6.12 15.65
N VAL A 347 -9.75 -5.53 15.44
CA VAL A 347 -10.08 -4.60 14.36
C VAL A 347 -10.27 -3.21 14.96
N LEU A 348 -9.52 -2.24 14.46
CA LEU A 348 -9.64 -0.85 14.89
C LEU A 348 -10.85 -0.22 14.17
N VAL A 349 -11.87 0.18 14.92
CA VAL A 349 -13.01 0.93 14.40
C VAL A 349 -12.98 2.32 14.99
N VAL A 350 -12.92 3.35 14.14
CA VAL A 350 -12.89 4.75 14.52
C VAL A 350 -13.92 5.54 13.71
N ALA A 351 -14.53 6.54 14.34
CA ALA A 351 -15.55 7.37 13.71
C ALA A 351 -15.35 8.85 14.07
N GLY A 352 -15.77 9.70 13.15
CA GLY A 352 -15.78 11.14 13.35
C GLY A 352 -16.79 11.83 12.44
N GLU A 353 -17.04 13.10 12.71
CA GLU A 353 -17.85 13.98 11.89
C GLU A 353 -16.98 14.72 10.88
N ASP A 354 -17.54 15.04 9.72
CA ASP A 354 -16.86 15.79 8.65
C ASP A 354 -15.57 15.10 8.12
N TYR A 355 -15.51 13.77 8.14
CA TYR A 355 -14.46 13.02 7.50
C TYR A 355 -14.75 12.85 6.01
N HIS A 356 -13.98 13.51 5.16
CA HIS A 356 -14.22 13.50 3.72
C HIS A 356 -14.24 12.07 3.14
N PRO A 357 -15.33 11.61 2.47
CA PRO A 357 -15.46 10.22 1.99
C PRO A 357 -14.36 9.80 1.03
N GLY A 358 -13.86 10.70 0.17
CA GLY A 358 -12.75 10.46 -0.73
C GLY A 358 -11.40 10.23 -0.04
N VAL A 359 -11.27 10.56 1.28
CA VAL A 359 -10.01 10.54 2.04
C VAL A 359 -9.97 9.44 3.09
N ILE A 360 -11.12 9.02 3.67
CA ILE A 360 -11.15 8.03 4.76
C ILE A 360 -10.49 6.70 4.43
N GLY A 361 -10.49 6.29 3.15
CA GLY A 361 -9.80 5.08 2.70
C GLY A 361 -8.28 5.18 2.81
N ILE A 362 -7.71 6.36 2.52
CA ILE A 362 -6.26 6.64 2.66
C ILE A 362 -5.90 6.68 4.14
N VAL A 363 -6.72 7.34 4.95
CA VAL A 363 -6.58 7.37 6.42
C VAL A 363 -6.59 5.96 7.00
N ALA A 364 -7.52 5.09 6.56
CA ALA A 364 -7.57 3.70 7.00
C ALA A 364 -6.25 2.96 6.69
N SER A 365 -5.65 3.16 5.49
CA SER A 365 -4.34 2.59 5.13
C SER A 365 -3.23 3.06 6.06
N HIS A 366 -3.15 4.36 6.34
CA HIS A 366 -2.14 4.92 7.26
C HIS A 366 -2.31 4.40 8.70
N LEU A 367 -3.56 4.19 9.15
CA LEU A 367 -3.80 3.62 10.47
C LEU A 367 -3.43 2.13 10.52
N VAL A 368 -3.65 1.37 9.43
CA VAL A 368 -3.16 0.00 9.30
C VAL A 368 -1.64 -0.06 9.40
N GLU A 369 -0.93 0.79 8.66
CA GLU A 369 0.53 0.89 8.73
C GLU A 369 1.03 1.26 10.13
N ARG A 370 0.33 2.17 10.81
CA ARG A 370 0.71 2.67 12.12
C ARG A 370 0.43 1.69 13.24
N TYR A 371 -0.70 0.97 13.18
CA TYR A 371 -1.16 0.11 14.29
C TYR A 371 -1.10 -1.40 13.99
N GLY A 372 -0.84 -1.80 12.73
CA GLY A 372 -0.72 -3.20 12.32
C GLY A 372 -1.99 -4.00 12.47
N LYS A 373 -3.15 -3.37 12.26
CA LYS A 373 -4.47 -3.97 12.46
C LYS A 373 -5.40 -3.62 11.31
N PRO A 374 -6.32 -4.50 10.94
CA PRO A 374 -7.44 -4.13 10.10
C PRO A 374 -8.14 -2.92 10.71
N THR A 375 -8.42 -1.91 9.88
CA THR A 375 -8.94 -0.62 10.36
C THR A 375 -10.15 -0.20 9.54
N VAL A 376 -11.19 0.25 10.22
CA VAL A 376 -12.41 0.85 9.69
C VAL A 376 -12.46 2.31 10.13
N VAL A 377 -12.59 3.21 9.16
CA VAL A 377 -12.79 4.65 9.41
C VAL A 377 -14.18 5.02 8.91
N LEU A 378 -14.97 5.63 9.78
CA LEU A 378 -16.37 5.99 9.53
C LEU A 378 -16.56 7.51 9.58
N ASP A 379 -17.19 8.05 8.56
CA ASP A 379 -17.70 9.42 8.54
C ASP A 379 -19.17 9.42 9.00
N MET A 380 -19.47 10.18 10.05
CA MET A 380 -20.81 10.33 10.60
C MET A 380 -21.46 11.58 10.01
N LYS A 381 -22.58 11.39 9.32
CA LYS A 381 -23.32 12.48 8.71
C LYS A 381 -24.42 13.02 9.64
N SER A 382 -24.80 14.27 9.43
CA SER A 382 -25.83 14.96 10.21
C SER A 382 -27.24 14.36 10.07
N ASP A 383 -27.49 13.59 9.01
CA ASP A 383 -28.76 12.87 8.79
C ASP A 383 -28.88 11.57 9.60
N GLY A 384 -27.88 11.22 10.43
CA GLY A 384 -27.85 10.02 11.24
C GLY A 384 -27.31 8.78 10.50
N THR A 385 -26.81 8.93 9.26
CA THR A 385 -26.11 7.87 8.52
C THR A 385 -24.61 7.97 8.68
N ALA A 386 -23.92 6.86 8.48
CA ALA A 386 -22.46 6.82 8.41
C ALA A 386 -22.01 6.06 7.17
N CYS A 387 -20.95 6.57 6.53
CA CYS A 387 -20.23 5.84 5.49
C CYS A 387 -18.83 5.52 5.94
N GLY A 388 -18.32 4.35 5.54
CA GLY A 388 -17.03 3.87 6.00
C GLY A 388 -16.17 3.29 4.90
N SER A 389 -14.87 3.42 5.11
CA SER A 389 -13.87 2.71 4.33
C SER A 389 -12.94 1.93 5.26
N ALA A 390 -12.61 0.72 4.88
CA ALA A 390 -11.79 -0.18 5.67
C ALA A 390 -10.60 -0.72 4.86
N ARG A 391 -9.51 -0.97 5.58
CA ARG A 391 -8.28 -1.58 5.03
C ARG A 391 -7.81 -2.70 5.93
N SER A 392 -7.21 -3.73 5.34
CA SER A 392 -6.78 -4.94 6.02
C SER A 392 -5.26 -5.07 6.14
N ILE A 393 -4.86 -6.13 6.80
CA ILE A 393 -3.50 -6.67 6.82
C ILE A 393 -3.49 -8.02 6.10
N GLU A 394 -2.34 -8.42 5.57
CA GLU A 394 -2.17 -9.72 4.95
C GLU A 394 -2.61 -10.86 5.91
N GLY A 395 -3.37 -11.82 5.40
CA GLY A 395 -3.88 -12.95 6.16
C GLY A 395 -5.16 -12.68 6.94
N PHE A 396 -5.76 -11.48 6.89
CA PHE A 396 -7.08 -11.19 7.45
C PHE A 396 -8.06 -10.83 6.33
N ASP A 397 -9.07 -11.65 6.10
CA ASP A 397 -10.12 -11.41 5.11
C ASP A 397 -11.14 -10.40 5.65
N LEU A 398 -10.95 -9.15 5.25
CA LEU A 398 -11.82 -8.04 5.69
C LEU A 398 -13.22 -8.12 5.10
N TYR A 399 -13.36 -8.61 3.85
CA TYR A 399 -14.66 -8.74 3.23
C TYR A 399 -15.55 -9.71 4.00
N ARG A 400 -15.03 -10.90 4.35
CA ARG A 400 -15.77 -11.86 5.18
C ARG A 400 -16.12 -11.31 6.56
N ALA A 401 -15.22 -10.55 7.17
CA ALA A 401 -15.45 -9.93 8.47
C ALA A 401 -16.59 -8.89 8.40
N VAL A 402 -16.63 -8.06 7.35
CA VAL A 402 -17.71 -7.09 7.11
C VAL A 402 -19.01 -7.79 6.75
N ALA A 403 -18.98 -8.81 5.88
CA ALA A 403 -20.15 -9.59 5.49
C ALA A 403 -20.82 -10.30 6.69
N ALA A 404 -20.03 -10.80 7.66
CA ALA A 404 -20.56 -11.35 8.90
C ALA A 404 -21.34 -10.32 9.75
N CYS A 405 -21.12 -9.03 9.51
CA CYS A 405 -21.81 -7.92 10.16
C CYS A 405 -22.97 -7.35 9.32
N SER A 406 -23.38 -7.99 8.21
CA SER A 406 -24.40 -7.51 7.27
C SER A 406 -25.71 -7.09 7.94
N HIS A 407 -26.09 -7.71 9.05
CA HIS A 407 -27.32 -7.43 9.81
C HIS A 407 -27.39 -6.03 10.44
N VAL A 408 -26.27 -5.31 10.52
CA VAL A 408 -26.17 -3.91 11.04
C VAL A 408 -25.72 -2.93 9.95
N LEU A 409 -25.54 -3.40 8.71
CA LEU A 409 -25.09 -2.57 7.59
C LEU A 409 -26.24 -2.31 6.63
N THR A 410 -26.33 -1.10 6.10
CA THR A 410 -27.30 -0.74 5.05
C THR A 410 -26.80 -1.12 3.66
N ARG A 411 -25.47 -1.11 3.49
CA ARG A 411 -24.76 -1.54 2.28
C ARG A 411 -23.32 -1.91 2.63
N PHE A 412 -22.73 -2.80 1.88
CA PHE A 412 -21.30 -3.12 1.94
C PHE A 412 -20.82 -3.76 0.64
N GLY A 413 -19.50 -3.68 0.42
CA GLY A 413 -18.84 -4.30 -0.72
C GLY A 413 -17.33 -4.21 -0.55
N GLY A 414 -16.60 -4.98 -1.35
CA GLY A 414 -15.13 -4.95 -1.32
C GLY A 414 -14.48 -6.30 -1.56
N HIS A 415 -13.22 -6.37 -1.18
CA HIS A 415 -12.30 -7.49 -1.35
C HIS A 415 -11.59 -7.80 -0.01
N PRO A 416 -10.80 -8.89 0.08
CA PRO A 416 -10.11 -9.26 1.32
C PRO A 416 -9.25 -8.15 1.95
N MET A 417 -8.69 -7.23 1.14
CA MET A 417 -7.81 -6.17 1.63
C MET A 417 -8.49 -4.80 1.83
N ALA A 418 -9.66 -4.58 1.23
CA ALA A 418 -10.36 -3.30 1.30
C ALA A 418 -11.88 -3.49 1.23
N ALA A 419 -12.64 -2.71 2.01
CA ALA A 419 -14.09 -2.73 1.98
C ALA A 419 -14.70 -1.35 2.19
N GLY A 420 -15.84 -1.12 1.56
CA GLY A 420 -16.72 0.03 1.79
C GLY A 420 -17.99 -0.39 2.49
N MET A 421 -18.60 0.49 3.30
CA MET A 421 -19.83 0.18 4.02
C MET A 421 -20.66 1.41 4.36
N GLY A 422 -21.96 1.18 4.59
CA GLY A 422 -22.88 2.17 5.13
C GLY A 422 -23.66 1.59 6.30
N LEU A 423 -23.97 2.41 7.32
CA LEU A 423 -24.75 2.02 8.49
C LEU A 423 -25.38 3.24 9.17
N ALA A 424 -26.28 3.03 10.11
CA ALA A 424 -26.75 4.12 10.96
C ALA A 424 -25.69 4.47 12.03
N VAL A 425 -25.55 5.76 12.36
CA VAL A 425 -24.63 6.23 13.41
C VAL A 425 -24.88 5.53 14.74
N ALA A 426 -26.16 5.27 15.09
CA ALA A 426 -26.54 4.56 16.31
C ALA A 426 -26.01 3.11 16.36
N ASP A 427 -25.73 2.48 15.21
CA ASP A 427 -25.28 1.10 15.10
C ASP A 427 -23.76 0.94 15.11
N ILE A 428 -23.00 2.03 15.06
CA ILE A 428 -21.51 1.99 15.11
C ILE A 428 -20.97 1.16 16.29
N PRO A 429 -21.47 1.32 17.53
CA PRO A 429 -21.00 0.51 18.65
C PRO A 429 -21.37 -0.99 18.53
N VAL A 430 -22.50 -1.32 17.87
CA VAL A 430 -22.93 -2.70 17.61
C VAL A 430 -22.01 -3.32 16.57
N PHE A 431 -21.79 -2.62 15.47
CA PHE A 431 -20.87 -3.03 14.41
C PHE A 431 -19.45 -3.28 14.96
N ALA A 432 -18.90 -2.34 15.75
CA ALA A 432 -17.57 -2.46 16.33
C ALA A 432 -17.44 -3.72 17.23
N ARG A 433 -18.47 -4.05 17.99
CA ARG A 433 -18.50 -5.30 18.78
C ARG A 433 -18.60 -6.54 17.89
N ALA A 434 -19.49 -6.51 16.87
CA ALA A 434 -19.73 -7.65 16.00
C ALA A 434 -18.50 -8.03 15.18
N ILE A 435 -17.81 -7.05 14.55
CA ILE A 435 -16.61 -7.31 13.76
C ILE A 435 -15.44 -7.82 14.63
N ASN A 436 -15.33 -7.33 15.85
CA ASN A 436 -14.30 -7.81 16.79
C ASN A 436 -14.62 -9.19 17.34
N ALA A 437 -15.90 -9.54 17.58
CA ALA A 437 -16.31 -10.88 17.95
C ALA A 437 -16.06 -11.89 16.82
N TYR A 438 -16.31 -11.50 15.56
CA TYR A 438 -15.92 -12.29 14.40
C TYR A 438 -14.41 -12.52 14.36
N ALA A 439 -13.62 -11.44 14.49
CA ALA A 439 -12.17 -11.53 14.48
C ALA A 439 -11.62 -12.38 15.65
N GLU A 440 -12.26 -12.37 16.80
CA GLU A 440 -11.88 -13.21 17.94
C GLU A 440 -12.12 -14.69 17.68
N LYS A 441 -13.24 -15.01 17.05
CA LYS A 441 -13.64 -16.38 16.73
C LYS A 441 -12.79 -16.99 15.61
N GLU A 442 -12.68 -16.29 14.48
CA GLU A 442 -12.05 -16.80 13.26
C GLU A 442 -10.51 -16.63 13.27
N TYR A 443 -10.00 -15.65 13.99
CA TYR A 443 -8.57 -15.34 14.09
C TYR A 443 -8.11 -15.33 15.57
N PRO A 444 -8.07 -16.48 16.27
CA PRO A 444 -7.59 -16.54 17.66
C PRO A 444 -6.20 -15.92 17.82
N ARG A 445 -5.36 -16.10 16.80
CA ARG A 445 -4.09 -15.41 16.61
C ARG A 445 -4.18 -14.51 15.37
N MET A 446 -4.16 -13.21 15.57
CA MET A 446 -4.16 -12.25 14.46
C MET A 446 -2.87 -12.40 13.62
N PRO A 447 -2.93 -12.27 12.30
CA PRO A 447 -1.75 -12.21 11.47
C PRO A 447 -0.82 -11.09 11.94
N ALA A 448 0.49 -11.37 11.97
CA ALA A 448 1.51 -10.37 12.26
C ALA A 448 1.95 -9.69 10.96
N LEU A 449 2.15 -8.38 10.97
CA LEU A 449 2.75 -7.71 9.83
C LEU A 449 4.12 -8.31 9.53
N GLN A 450 4.34 -8.66 8.28
CA GLN A 450 5.60 -9.20 7.82
C GLN A 450 6.42 -8.15 7.09
N LEU A 451 7.74 -8.26 7.20
CA LEU A 451 8.69 -7.49 6.40
C LEU A 451 9.60 -8.48 5.68
N HIS A 452 9.41 -8.62 4.39
CA HIS A 452 10.16 -9.54 3.56
C HIS A 452 11.51 -8.94 3.17
N LEU A 453 12.60 -9.61 3.57
CA LEU A 453 13.96 -9.26 3.21
C LEU A 453 14.44 -10.20 2.10
N ASP A 454 15.01 -9.67 1.03
CA ASP A 454 15.56 -10.49 -0.05
C ASP A 454 16.72 -11.37 0.45
N CYS A 455 17.62 -10.81 1.29
CA CYS A 455 18.64 -11.61 1.96
C CYS A 455 19.29 -10.87 3.14
N LYS A 456 20.17 -11.61 3.86
CA LYS A 456 21.16 -11.03 4.80
C LYS A 456 22.34 -10.49 4.01
N LEU A 457 22.70 -9.22 4.23
CA LEU A 457 23.80 -8.59 3.55
C LEU A 457 24.95 -8.25 4.53
N SER A 458 26.17 -8.49 4.10
CA SER A 458 27.33 -8.00 4.84
C SER A 458 27.63 -6.54 4.45
N PRO A 459 28.03 -5.68 5.40
CA PRO A 459 28.45 -4.31 5.08
C PRO A 459 29.53 -4.20 4.00
N ALA A 460 30.29 -5.27 3.76
CA ALA A 460 31.32 -5.31 2.70
C ALA A 460 30.75 -5.16 1.29
N TYR A 461 29.50 -5.61 1.08
CA TYR A 461 28.82 -5.53 -0.22
C TYR A 461 28.11 -4.20 -0.48
N LEU A 462 28.12 -3.25 0.47
CA LEU A 462 27.55 -1.93 0.28
C LEU A 462 28.47 -1.08 -0.61
N THR A 463 28.31 -1.20 -1.92
CA THR A 463 29.11 -0.52 -2.95
C THR A 463 28.20 0.20 -3.95
N LEU A 464 28.78 1.12 -4.74
CA LEU A 464 28.05 1.75 -5.85
C LEU A 464 27.70 0.75 -6.94
N ASP A 465 28.60 -0.23 -7.20
CA ASP A 465 28.37 -1.30 -8.18
C ASP A 465 27.14 -2.13 -7.82
N LEU A 466 26.95 -2.46 -6.51
CA LEU A 466 25.72 -3.11 -6.05
C LEU A 466 24.48 -2.23 -6.35
N ALA A 467 24.55 -0.95 -6.02
CA ALA A 467 23.43 -0.05 -6.28
C ALA A 467 23.13 0.12 -7.78
N GLU A 468 24.13 -0.06 -8.64
CA GLU A 468 23.99 -0.08 -10.09
C GLU A 468 23.28 -1.35 -10.58
N ASN A 469 23.77 -2.51 -10.14
CA ASN A 469 23.15 -3.79 -10.48
C ASN A 469 21.69 -3.89 -10.03
N LEU A 470 21.34 -3.26 -8.90
CA LEU A 470 19.95 -3.21 -8.42
C LEU A 470 19.01 -2.40 -9.33
N GLN A 471 19.52 -1.52 -10.19
CA GLN A 471 18.70 -0.80 -11.18
C GLN A 471 18.08 -1.75 -12.21
N LEU A 472 18.65 -2.93 -12.44
CA LEU A 472 18.07 -3.95 -13.31
C LEU A 472 16.77 -4.54 -12.76
N LEU A 473 16.47 -4.33 -11.46
CA LEU A 473 15.18 -4.70 -10.87
C LEU A 473 14.08 -3.66 -11.14
N GLU A 474 14.44 -2.44 -11.57
CA GLU A 474 13.46 -1.40 -11.92
C GLU A 474 12.72 -1.71 -13.24
N PRO A 475 11.47 -1.25 -13.40
CA PRO A 475 10.68 -0.53 -12.42
C PRO A 475 10.19 -1.43 -11.28
N CYS A 476 10.19 -0.87 -10.06
CA CYS A 476 9.67 -1.55 -8.87
C CYS A 476 8.22 -1.14 -8.57
N GLY A 477 7.43 -2.07 -8.07
CA GLY A 477 6.01 -1.89 -7.73
C GLY A 477 5.42 -3.12 -7.05
N THR A 478 4.12 -3.35 -7.22
CA THR A 478 3.42 -4.53 -6.71
C THR A 478 4.04 -5.79 -7.29
N ASP A 479 4.26 -6.82 -6.48
CA ASP A 479 4.92 -8.10 -6.79
C ASP A 479 6.38 -8.01 -7.28
N ASN A 480 6.89 -6.81 -7.56
CA ASN A 480 8.30 -6.55 -7.78
C ASN A 480 8.81 -5.41 -6.88
N PRO A 481 8.84 -5.58 -5.55
CA PRO A 481 9.25 -4.52 -4.64
C PRO A 481 10.74 -4.18 -4.79
N ALA A 482 11.11 -2.94 -4.42
CA ALA A 482 12.51 -2.56 -4.32
C ALA A 482 13.26 -3.48 -3.35
N ALA A 483 14.50 -3.85 -3.68
CA ALA A 483 15.29 -4.79 -2.91
C ALA A 483 15.51 -4.32 -1.47
N LEU A 484 15.23 -5.21 -0.51
CA LEU A 484 15.35 -4.94 0.92
C LEU A 484 16.29 -5.94 1.59
N PHE A 485 17.33 -5.44 2.24
CA PHE A 485 18.40 -6.25 2.80
C PHE A 485 18.45 -6.15 4.32
N GLY A 486 18.76 -7.27 4.98
CA GLY A 486 19.00 -7.30 6.41
C GLY A 486 20.48 -7.09 6.76
N LEU A 487 20.80 -6.00 7.43
CA LEU A 487 22.10 -5.77 8.07
C LEU A 487 21.97 -6.14 9.54
N PHE A 488 22.65 -7.18 9.98
CA PHE A 488 22.49 -7.72 11.32
C PHE A 488 23.70 -7.45 12.19
N HIS A 489 23.44 -7.28 13.49
CA HIS A 489 24.45 -7.12 14.53
C HIS A 489 25.40 -5.96 14.27
N LEU A 490 24.83 -4.78 14.05
CA LEU A 490 25.54 -3.51 13.92
C LEU A 490 25.66 -2.85 15.29
N GLN A 491 26.83 -2.40 15.69
CA GLN A 491 27.00 -1.57 16.89
C GLN A 491 26.64 -0.13 16.53
N LEU A 492 25.67 0.44 17.22
CA LEU A 492 25.28 1.84 17.04
C LEU A 492 26.35 2.76 17.63
N VAL A 493 26.89 3.66 16.81
CA VAL A 493 27.96 4.58 17.20
C VAL A 493 27.38 5.96 17.56
N SER A 494 26.49 6.48 16.71
CA SER A 494 25.82 7.75 16.97
C SER A 494 24.43 7.81 16.35
N VAL A 495 23.57 8.66 16.90
CA VAL A 495 22.24 9.02 16.41
C VAL A 495 22.20 10.54 16.31
N SER A 496 21.84 11.06 15.15
CA SER A 496 21.73 12.50 14.93
C SER A 496 20.49 12.86 14.10
N PRO A 497 19.88 14.03 14.34
CA PRO A 497 18.76 14.49 13.54
C PRO A 497 19.22 14.79 12.09
N LEU A 498 18.32 14.59 11.13
CA LEU A 498 18.52 14.88 9.73
C LEU A 498 17.34 15.70 9.19
N GLY A 499 17.64 16.65 8.29
CA GLY A 499 16.68 17.59 7.73
C GLY A 499 16.52 18.87 8.57
N ALA A 500 15.97 19.93 7.96
CA ALA A 500 15.87 21.25 8.58
C ALA A 500 15.03 21.25 9.89
N GLU A 501 14.02 20.39 9.95
CA GLU A 501 13.13 20.28 11.12
C GLU A 501 13.46 19.07 12.03
N GLY A 502 14.56 18.35 11.76
CA GLY A 502 14.97 17.18 12.54
C GLY A 502 13.97 16.00 12.51
N LYS A 503 13.11 15.93 11.46
CA LYS A 503 12.08 14.90 11.32
C LYS A 503 12.60 13.52 10.93
N HIS A 504 13.89 13.38 10.67
CA HIS A 504 14.54 12.17 10.20
C HIS A 504 15.77 11.87 11.04
N LEU A 505 16.27 10.64 10.95
CA LEU A 505 17.47 10.20 11.66
C LEU A 505 18.62 9.91 10.70
N ARG A 506 19.83 10.25 11.15
CA ARG A 506 21.08 9.69 10.66
C ARG A 506 21.68 8.79 11.74
N LEU A 507 21.86 7.54 11.41
CA LEU A 507 22.51 6.55 12.26
C LEU A 507 23.93 6.32 11.73
N GLU A 508 24.92 6.38 12.61
CA GLU A 508 26.24 5.83 12.34
C GLU A 508 26.35 4.52 13.09
N ALA A 509 26.65 3.45 12.37
CA ALA A 509 26.78 2.11 12.92
C ALA A 509 28.08 1.46 12.43
N GLU A 510 28.62 0.51 13.20
CA GLU A 510 29.87 -0.16 12.89
C GLU A 510 29.72 -1.67 12.96
N LYS A 511 30.40 -2.39 12.05
CA LYS A 511 30.56 -3.85 12.09
C LYS A 511 31.91 -4.23 11.52
N LYS A 512 32.68 -4.98 12.29
CA LYS A 512 34.02 -5.47 11.91
C LYS A 512 34.95 -4.35 11.39
N GLY A 513 34.97 -3.20 12.06
CA GLY A 513 35.78 -2.04 11.71
C GLY A 513 35.27 -1.20 10.54
N ARG A 514 34.17 -1.58 9.91
CA ARG A 514 33.54 -0.79 8.83
C ARG A 514 32.41 0.06 9.37
N ARG A 515 32.52 1.37 9.22
CA ARG A 515 31.48 2.34 9.57
C ARG A 515 30.49 2.50 8.43
N LEU A 516 29.21 2.56 8.79
CA LEU A 516 28.08 2.75 7.91
C LEU A 516 27.31 3.99 8.33
N ARG A 517 26.84 4.73 7.33
CA ARG A 517 25.88 5.81 7.51
C ARG A 517 24.53 5.34 6.97
N ILE A 518 23.52 5.29 7.83
CA ILE A 518 22.17 4.81 7.51
C ILE A 518 21.22 5.96 7.79
N VAL A 519 20.29 6.22 6.89
CA VAL A 519 19.24 7.24 7.06
C VAL A 519 17.90 6.55 7.33
N GLN A 520 17.18 7.02 8.34
CA GLN A 520 15.81 6.60 8.61
C GLN A 520 14.88 7.81 8.51
N PHE A 521 13.96 7.78 7.54
CA PHE A 521 12.98 8.84 7.35
C PHE A 521 11.79 8.69 8.30
N GLY A 522 11.17 9.82 8.65
CA GLY A 522 9.92 9.84 9.44
C GLY A 522 10.07 9.49 10.92
N VAL A 523 11.28 9.31 11.42
CA VAL A 523 11.56 9.02 12.84
C VAL A 523 12.41 10.13 13.42
N LYS A 524 11.98 10.68 14.54
CA LYS A 524 12.73 11.71 15.28
C LYS A 524 13.66 11.08 16.31
N PRO A 525 14.75 11.76 16.73
CA PRO A 525 15.67 11.24 17.76
C PRO A 525 14.99 10.85 19.07
N GLU A 526 13.99 11.61 19.49
CA GLU A 526 13.21 11.34 20.71
C GLU A 526 12.32 10.10 20.63
N ASP A 527 11.98 9.64 19.40
CA ASP A 527 11.15 8.47 19.16
C ASP A 527 11.99 7.20 18.90
N PHE A 528 13.32 7.31 18.94
CA PHE A 528 14.24 6.21 18.64
C PHE A 528 14.76 5.57 19.93
N PRO A 529 14.45 4.27 20.20
CA PRO A 529 14.67 3.66 21.51
C PRO A 529 16.10 3.19 21.78
N TYR A 530 16.99 3.25 20.78
CA TYR A 530 18.36 2.75 20.88
C TYR A 530 19.36 3.88 21.11
N VAL A 531 20.43 3.60 21.83
CA VAL A 531 21.49 4.56 22.15
C VAL A 531 22.86 4.06 21.68
N PRO A 532 23.87 4.93 21.53
CA PRO A 532 25.23 4.51 21.22
C PRO A 532 25.70 3.38 22.14
N GLY A 533 26.32 2.36 21.53
CA GLY A 533 26.74 1.11 22.18
C GLY A 533 25.71 -0.03 22.10
N ASP A 534 24.44 0.23 21.79
CA ASP A 534 23.47 -0.85 21.52
C ASP A 534 23.79 -1.57 20.21
N PHE A 535 23.40 -2.84 20.12
CA PHE A 535 23.45 -3.62 18.89
C PHE A 535 22.07 -3.63 18.23
N ILE A 536 22.03 -3.25 16.95
CA ILE A 536 20.81 -3.15 16.15
C ILE A 536 20.90 -3.99 14.88
N ASP A 537 19.74 -4.40 14.37
CA ASP A 537 19.54 -4.93 13.03
C ASP A 537 18.77 -3.90 12.23
N CYS A 538 19.18 -3.69 10.97
CA CYS A 538 18.53 -2.73 10.06
C CYS A 538 18.05 -3.44 8.81
N ALA A 539 16.78 -3.25 8.45
CA ALA A 539 16.26 -3.57 7.13
C ALA A 539 16.50 -2.36 6.22
N VAL A 540 17.32 -2.50 5.19
CA VAL A 540 17.78 -1.35 4.39
C VAL A 540 17.53 -1.54 2.90
N GLN A 541 17.18 -0.44 2.24
CA GLN A 541 17.23 -0.25 0.80
C GLN A 541 18.52 0.46 0.42
N ILE A 542 19.03 0.14 -0.77
CA ILE A 542 20.29 0.66 -1.28
C ILE A 542 20.01 1.31 -2.63
N SER A 543 20.50 2.53 -2.82
CA SER A 543 20.33 3.27 -4.08
C SER A 543 21.51 4.20 -4.34
N LYS A 544 21.63 4.69 -5.57
CA LYS A 544 22.50 5.82 -5.91
C LYS A 544 21.85 7.13 -5.46
N ASN A 545 22.65 8.07 -4.99
CA ASN A 545 22.21 9.43 -4.67
C ASN A 545 23.14 10.44 -5.35
N PRO A 546 22.76 10.98 -6.51
CA PRO A 546 23.51 12.05 -7.15
C PRO A 546 23.39 13.34 -6.34
N TYR A 547 24.52 13.93 -5.99
CA TYR A 547 24.55 15.20 -5.28
C TYR A 547 25.77 16.02 -5.66
N LYS A 548 25.56 17.24 -6.16
CA LYS A 548 26.61 18.19 -6.57
C LYS A 548 27.65 17.56 -7.52
N GLY A 549 27.16 16.85 -8.55
CA GLY A 549 28.02 16.22 -9.57
C GLY A 549 28.80 14.98 -9.11
N LYS A 550 28.51 14.46 -7.90
CA LYS A 550 29.08 13.19 -7.39
C LYS A 550 27.96 12.24 -7.06
N VAL A 551 28.19 10.94 -7.26
CA VAL A 551 27.25 9.88 -6.90
C VAL A 551 27.69 9.27 -5.58
N TYR A 552 26.77 9.22 -4.63
CA TYR A 552 26.98 8.63 -3.31
C TYR A 552 26.09 7.40 -3.14
N LEU A 553 26.57 6.44 -2.35
CA LEU A 553 25.73 5.34 -1.91
C LEU A 553 24.74 5.83 -0.85
N SER A 554 23.46 5.64 -1.10
CA SER A 554 22.38 5.85 -0.14
C SER A 554 22.01 4.53 0.52
N VAL A 555 22.01 4.49 1.86
CA VAL A 555 21.55 3.36 2.65
C VAL A 555 20.40 3.85 3.52
N ARG A 556 19.17 3.45 3.18
CA ARG A 556 17.94 3.92 3.82
C ARG A 556 17.32 2.78 4.63
N ALA A 557 17.14 2.98 5.94
CA ALA A 557 16.44 2.02 6.77
C ALA A 557 14.93 2.13 6.58
N ALA A 558 14.31 0.99 6.22
CA ALA A 558 12.86 0.79 6.24
C ALA A 558 12.38 0.37 7.63
N ASP A 559 13.23 -0.34 8.39
CA ASP A 559 12.96 -0.74 9.76
C ASP A 559 14.27 -0.92 10.54
N VAL A 560 14.23 -0.64 11.85
CA VAL A 560 15.36 -0.83 12.76
C VAL A 560 14.86 -1.52 14.04
N ARG A 561 15.54 -2.59 14.43
CA ARG A 561 15.18 -3.34 15.63
C ARG A 561 16.42 -3.69 16.45
N ARG A 562 16.21 -4.13 17.70
CA ARG A 562 17.31 -4.64 18.53
C ARG A 562 17.88 -5.92 17.92
N SER A 563 19.19 -6.04 17.92
CA SER A 563 19.85 -7.25 17.40
C SER A 563 19.57 -8.46 18.29
N GLY A 564 19.34 -9.60 17.63
CA GLY A 564 19.00 -10.86 18.29
C GLY A 564 17.53 -10.98 18.71
N THR A 565 16.66 -10.12 18.20
CA THR A 565 15.20 -10.26 18.33
C THR A 565 14.74 -11.59 17.70
N ASP A 566 13.97 -12.34 18.50
CA ASP A 566 13.30 -13.59 18.10
C ASP A 566 11.80 -13.31 17.93
N ASP A 567 11.39 -13.12 16.67
CA ASP A 567 10.02 -12.74 16.33
C ASP A 567 9.01 -13.83 16.73
N ASP A 568 9.32 -15.10 16.45
CA ASP A 568 8.41 -16.21 16.74
C ASP A 568 8.20 -16.36 18.24
N ARG A 569 9.26 -16.25 19.03
CA ARG A 569 9.16 -16.24 20.48
C ARG A 569 8.30 -15.08 20.99
N TYR A 570 8.55 -13.86 20.51
CA TYR A 570 7.79 -12.67 20.93
C TYR A 570 6.30 -12.83 20.63
N PHE A 571 5.92 -13.20 19.39
CA PHE A 571 4.52 -13.35 19.04
C PHE A 571 3.84 -14.50 19.81
N ASN A 572 4.53 -15.61 20.03
CA ASN A 572 4.00 -16.70 20.86
C ASN A 572 3.76 -16.25 22.30
N GLU A 573 4.71 -15.56 22.93
CA GLU A 573 4.57 -15.05 24.29
C GLU A 573 3.49 -13.96 24.40
N LEU A 574 3.35 -13.10 23.38
CA LEU A 574 2.31 -12.05 23.30
C LEU A 574 0.90 -12.67 23.28
N TYR A 575 0.69 -13.67 22.40
CA TYR A 575 -0.62 -14.34 22.30
C TYR A 575 -0.93 -15.16 23.54
N ASP A 576 0.05 -15.82 24.10
CA ASP A 576 -0.09 -16.57 25.34
C ASP A 576 -0.48 -15.65 26.51
N TYR A 577 0.15 -14.48 26.64
CA TYR A 577 -0.22 -13.51 27.66
C TYR A 577 -1.63 -12.95 27.46
N ARG A 578 -2.08 -12.75 26.21
CA ARG A 578 -3.46 -12.36 25.93
C ARG A 578 -4.46 -13.43 26.32
N ALA A 579 -4.17 -14.69 26.00
CA ALA A 579 -4.99 -15.84 26.44
C ALA A 579 -5.05 -15.94 27.96
N PHE A 580 -3.93 -15.70 28.64
CA PHE A 580 -3.89 -15.63 30.09
C PHE A 580 -4.82 -14.56 30.67
N LEU A 581 -4.86 -13.36 30.07
CA LEU A 581 -5.75 -12.30 30.53
C LEU A 581 -7.24 -12.65 30.32
N GLN A 582 -7.57 -13.36 29.24
CA GLN A 582 -8.94 -13.72 28.88
C GLN A 582 -9.49 -14.89 29.71
N ASN A 583 -8.72 -15.96 29.85
CA ASN A 583 -9.22 -17.24 30.40
C ASN A 583 -8.30 -17.88 31.48
N GLY A 584 -7.21 -17.20 31.85
CA GLY A 584 -6.25 -17.69 32.86
C GLY A 584 -5.27 -18.75 32.36
N THR A 585 -5.35 -19.19 31.10
CA THR A 585 -4.44 -20.22 30.56
C THR A 585 -3.16 -19.61 30.00
N HIS A 586 -2.02 -20.23 30.28
CA HIS A 586 -0.72 -19.79 29.74
C HIS A 586 0.24 -20.98 29.60
N GLN A 587 1.11 -20.92 28.60
CA GLN A 587 2.21 -21.87 28.37
C GLN A 587 3.56 -21.30 28.79
N TYR A 588 3.71 -19.96 28.72
CA TYR A 588 4.93 -19.27 29.13
C TYR A 588 4.78 -18.68 30.54
N PRO A 589 5.85 -18.59 31.33
CA PRO A 589 5.79 -17.98 32.65
C PRO A 589 5.24 -16.55 32.62
N VAL A 590 4.25 -16.27 33.45
CA VAL A 590 3.65 -14.93 33.60
C VAL A 590 4.10 -14.29 34.90
N TYR A 591 4.33 -15.11 35.95
CA TYR A 591 4.81 -14.64 37.27
C TYR A 591 6.29 -14.25 37.18
N PRO A 592 6.66 -12.97 37.41
CA PRO A 592 8.06 -12.56 37.46
C PRO A 592 8.64 -12.87 38.83
N ASP A 593 9.74 -13.58 38.87
CA ASP A 593 10.50 -13.74 40.12
C ASP A 593 11.23 -12.41 40.49
N ARG A 594 11.89 -12.45 41.64
CA ARG A 594 12.66 -11.29 42.11
C ARG A 594 13.79 -10.88 41.16
N GLN A 595 14.37 -11.83 40.44
CA GLN A 595 15.47 -11.56 39.50
C GLN A 595 14.97 -10.80 38.29
N VAL A 596 13.83 -11.21 37.73
CA VAL A 596 13.16 -10.52 36.59
C VAL A 596 12.77 -9.10 36.99
N CYS A 597 12.09 -8.93 38.15
CA CYS A 597 11.73 -7.59 38.64
C CYS A 597 12.96 -6.69 38.84
N ALA A 598 14.03 -7.24 39.42
CA ALA A 598 15.28 -6.51 39.60
C ALA A 598 15.99 -6.17 38.25
N ALA A 599 15.90 -7.04 37.25
CA ALA A 599 16.45 -6.78 35.91
C ALA A 599 15.70 -5.63 35.25
N VAL A 600 14.36 -5.66 35.24
CA VAL A 600 13.51 -4.58 34.71
C VAL A 600 13.82 -3.26 35.42
N TYR A 601 13.87 -3.25 36.76
CA TYR A 601 14.15 -2.03 37.51
C TYR A 601 15.56 -1.47 37.25
N ARG A 602 16.59 -2.32 37.25
CA ARG A 602 17.98 -1.92 36.94
C ARG A 602 18.11 -1.33 35.55
N PHE A 603 17.45 -1.94 34.57
CA PHE A 603 17.42 -1.40 33.21
C PHE A 603 16.77 -0.01 33.19
N LEU A 604 15.59 0.16 33.78
CA LEU A 604 14.92 1.45 33.85
C LEU A 604 15.80 2.49 34.54
N LYS A 605 16.51 2.09 35.63
CA LYS A 605 17.43 2.97 36.35
C LYS A 605 18.62 3.39 35.50
N SER A 606 19.21 2.48 34.74
CA SER A 606 20.36 2.78 33.84
C SER A 606 20.00 3.75 32.73
N ARG A 607 18.72 3.76 32.30
CA ARG A 607 18.19 4.64 31.25
C ARG A 607 17.54 5.93 31.78
N GLY A 608 17.48 6.14 33.11
CA GLY A 608 16.82 7.29 33.74
C GLY A 608 15.29 7.28 33.58
N GLY A 609 14.70 6.15 33.25
CA GLY A 609 13.29 5.93 32.88
C GLY A 609 13.14 5.28 31.53
N TRP A 610 11.93 5.32 30.96
CA TRP A 610 11.64 4.77 29.65
C TRP A 610 10.50 5.53 28.98
N ASN A 611 10.72 6.03 27.76
CA ASN A 611 9.76 6.85 27.01
C ASN A 611 9.16 6.13 25.80
N PHE A 612 9.39 4.83 25.67
CA PHE A 612 8.99 4.03 24.53
C PHE A 612 8.00 2.93 24.96
N GLY A 613 7.50 2.15 24.02
CA GLY A 613 6.57 1.07 24.27
C GLY A 613 7.15 -0.05 25.18
N THR A 614 6.26 -0.90 25.65
CA THR A 614 6.64 -2.07 26.48
C THR A 614 7.30 -3.16 25.66
N GLU A 615 7.01 -3.21 24.34
CA GLU A 615 7.64 -4.13 23.41
C GLU A 615 9.13 -3.83 23.24
N GLU A 616 9.49 -2.57 23.02
CA GLU A 616 10.89 -2.14 22.94
C GLU A 616 11.62 -2.38 24.27
N LEU A 617 10.94 -2.22 25.42
CA LEU A 617 11.51 -2.57 26.70
C LEU A 617 11.77 -4.07 26.82
N TYR A 618 10.81 -4.91 26.41
CA TYR A 618 10.98 -6.36 26.39
C TYR A 618 12.20 -6.78 25.55
N PHE A 619 12.31 -6.24 24.32
CA PHE A 619 13.46 -6.53 23.47
C PHE A 619 14.79 -6.00 24.08
N ALA A 620 14.74 -4.88 24.77
CA ALA A 620 15.92 -4.30 25.43
C ALA A 620 16.43 -5.13 26.61
N LEU A 621 15.54 -5.85 27.29
CA LEU A 621 15.88 -6.72 28.42
C LEU A 621 16.54 -8.05 28.00
N GLN A 622 16.56 -8.34 26.71
CA GLN A 622 17.08 -9.59 26.15
C GLN A 622 16.41 -10.86 26.73
N LYS A 623 16.96 -12.03 26.53
CA LYS A 623 16.33 -13.34 26.80
C LYS A 623 16.02 -13.68 28.28
N GLY A 624 16.14 -12.71 29.21
CA GLY A 624 16.04 -12.95 30.66
C GLY A 624 14.63 -13.05 31.22
N ALA A 625 13.57 -12.71 30.46
CA ALA A 625 12.17 -12.75 30.89
C ALA A 625 11.23 -13.01 29.71
N THR A 626 10.02 -13.51 29.99
CA THR A 626 8.95 -13.58 29.00
C THR A 626 8.25 -12.21 28.88
N TYR A 627 7.50 -12.00 27.79
CA TYR A 627 6.70 -10.79 27.59
C TYR A 627 5.71 -10.57 28.73
N GLY A 628 5.00 -11.62 29.15
CA GLY A 628 4.08 -11.59 30.29
C GLY A 628 4.77 -11.22 31.60
N GLN A 629 5.94 -11.79 31.89
CA GLN A 629 6.71 -11.45 33.08
C GLN A 629 7.14 -9.97 33.11
N VAL A 630 7.55 -9.41 31.96
CA VAL A 630 7.91 -7.97 31.87
C VAL A 630 6.72 -7.09 32.19
N LEU A 631 5.53 -7.39 31.62
CA LEU A 631 4.32 -6.61 31.86
C LEU A 631 3.86 -6.67 33.31
N VAL A 632 3.90 -7.86 33.93
CA VAL A 632 3.56 -8.05 35.35
C VAL A 632 4.58 -7.39 36.24
N ALA A 633 5.89 -7.50 35.95
CA ALA A 633 6.94 -6.82 36.71
C ALA A 633 6.75 -5.29 36.69
N LEU A 634 6.43 -4.69 35.56
CA LEU A 634 6.13 -3.26 35.45
C LEU A 634 4.92 -2.87 36.31
N LYS A 635 3.87 -3.70 36.34
CA LYS A 635 2.69 -3.46 37.18
C LYS A 635 3.02 -3.60 38.68
N ALA A 636 3.82 -4.60 39.05
CA ALA A 636 4.29 -4.79 40.44
C ALA A 636 5.19 -3.64 40.90
N LEU A 637 6.17 -3.22 40.09
CA LEU A 637 7.05 -2.09 40.39
C LEU A 637 6.27 -0.78 40.54
N HIS A 638 5.22 -0.59 39.75
CA HIS A 638 4.33 0.57 39.87
C HIS A 638 3.51 0.54 41.15
N GLN A 639 2.88 -0.61 41.49
CA GLN A 639 2.13 -0.79 42.74
C GLN A 639 3.03 -0.65 43.99
N ALA A 640 4.28 -1.02 43.85
CA ALA A 640 5.29 -0.88 44.90
C ALA A 640 5.85 0.55 45.02
N GLY A 641 5.44 1.50 44.20
CA GLY A 641 5.90 2.88 44.23
C GLY A 641 7.34 3.09 43.75
N LEU A 642 7.94 2.09 43.08
CA LEU A 642 9.31 2.17 42.53
C LEU A 642 9.37 2.87 41.16
N ILE A 643 8.27 2.84 40.44
CA ILE A 643 8.09 3.55 39.18
C ILE A 643 6.71 4.23 39.12
N ARG A 644 6.61 5.27 38.30
CA ARG A 644 5.33 5.88 37.90
C ARG A 644 5.11 5.61 36.42
N ARG A 645 3.96 5.04 36.06
CA ARG A 645 3.56 4.81 34.67
C ARG A 645 2.62 5.93 34.23
N GLY A 646 3.05 6.70 33.24
CA GLY A 646 2.19 7.59 32.45
C GLY A 646 1.66 6.88 31.19
N LYS A 647 0.95 7.61 30.31
CA LYS A 647 0.39 7.06 29.07
C LYS A 647 1.48 6.49 28.13
N SER A 648 2.63 7.17 28.03
CA SER A 648 3.76 6.80 27.15
C SER A 648 5.13 6.83 27.85
N GLN A 649 5.17 7.02 29.18
CA GLN A 649 6.42 7.20 29.91
C GLN A 649 6.43 6.38 31.21
N ILE A 650 7.57 5.79 31.49
CA ILE A 650 7.87 5.16 32.77
C ILE A 650 8.97 5.99 33.43
N ARG A 651 8.67 6.59 34.57
CA ARG A 651 9.63 7.37 35.40
C ARG A 651 9.98 6.61 36.66
N LEU A 652 11.22 6.74 37.10
CA LEU A 652 11.62 6.23 38.40
C LEU A 652 10.93 7.02 39.51
N ALA A 653 10.58 6.35 40.59
CA ALA A 653 10.08 6.96 41.80
C ALA A 653 10.95 6.52 43.00
N GLN A 654 11.06 7.38 44.00
CA GLN A 654 11.76 7.06 45.23
C GLN A 654 10.71 6.59 46.28
N PRO A 655 10.75 5.30 46.67
CA PRO A 655 9.86 4.82 47.74
C PRO A 655 10.28 5.39 49.09
N ALA A 656 9.33 5.58 49.98
CA ALA A 656 9.55 6.10 51.34
C ALA A 656 10.30 5.13 52.27
N GLY A 657 10.65 3.92 51.80
CA GLY A 657 11.35 2.91 52.58
C GLY A 657 11.62 1.61 51.84
N LYS A 658 11.98 0.55 52.59
CA LYS A 658 12.12 -0.80 52.01
C LYS A 658 10.78 -1.28 51.47
N VAL A 659 10.79 -1.74 50.21
CA VAL A 659 9.60 -2.21 49.50
C VAL A 659 9.64 -3.73 49.39
N ASP A 660 8.54 -4.38 49.79
CA ASP A 660 8.29 -5.79 49.52
C ASP A 660 7.44 -5.94 48.24
N LEU A 661 8.07 -6.38 47.16
CA LEU A 661 7.39 -6.60 45.90
C LEU A 661 6.36 -7.72 45.98
N GLU A 662 6.62 -8.75 46.79
CA GLU A 662 5.74 -9.90 46.95
C GLU A 662 4.40 -9.52 47.63
N ALA A 663 4.39 -8.40 48.38
CA ALA A 663 3.19 -7.86 48.98
C ALA A 663 2.30 -7.08 48.00
N THR A 664 2.72 -6.88 46.74
CA THR A 664 1.92 -6.14 45.76
C THR A 664 0.65 -6.88 45.36
N PRO A 665 -0.47 -6.18 45.13
CA PRO A 665 -1.75 -6.80 44.81
C PRO A 665 -1.68 -7.73 43.58
N ILE A 666 -0.90 -7.36 42.55
CA ILE A 666 -0.79 -8.19 41.33
C ILE A 666 -0.06 -9.51 41.60
N LEU A 667 1.04 -9.51 42.36
CA LEU A 667 1.79 -10.72 42.65
C LEU A 667 1.04 -11.65 43.60
N ARG A 668 0.28 -11.07 44.58
CA ARG A 668 -0.62 -11.85 45.44
C ARG A 668 -1.70 -12.56 44.62
N LYS A 669 -2.43 -11.83 43.77
CA LYS A 669 -3.47 -12.42 42.90
C LYS A 669 -2.94 -13.58 42.06
N LEU A 670 -1.78 -13.40 41.42
CA LEU A 670 -1.15 -14.46 40.64
C LEU A 670 -0.77 -15.68 41.45
N ARG A 671 -0.32 -15.51 42.67
CA ARG A 671 0.03 -16.60 43.57
C ARG A 671 -1.23 -17.40 44.01
N GLU A 672 -2.34 -16.72 44.19
CA GLU A 672 -3.63 -17.30 44.57
C GLU A 672 -4.35 -17.95 43.34
N GLY A 673 -3.71 -17.97 42.17
CA GLY A 673 -4.29 -18.54 40.93
C GLY A 673 -5.45 -17.75 40.35
N ALA A 674 -5.65 -16.49 40.81
CA ALA A 674 -6.71 -15.63 40.28
C ALA A 674 -6.33 -15.02 38.93
N SER A 675 -7.26 -15.01 37.98
CA SER A 675 -7.07 -14.32 36.72
C SER A 675 -6.91 -12.80 36.95
N LEU A 676 -6.07 -12.15 36.17
CA LEU A 676 -5.81 -10.73 36.36
C LEU A 676 -6.94 -9.83 35.87
N GLY A 677 -7.90 -10.34 35.08
CA GLY A 677 -8.88 -9.51 34.39
C GLY A 677 -8.23 -8.40 33.57
N GLU A 678 -8.80 -7.98 32.48
CA GLU A 678 -8.28 -6.86 31.68
C GLU A 678 -8.10 -5.56 32.46
#